data_f189fdcdcd83e04f2bb739c9264c0045
#
_entry.id   f189fdcdcd83e04f2bb739c9264c0045
#
_cell.length_a   1.000
_cell.length_b   1.000
_cell.length_c   1.000
_cell.angle_alpha   90.00
_cell.angle_beta   90.00
_cell.angle_gamma   90.00
#
_symmetry.space_group_name_H-M   'P 1'
#
loop_
_entity.id
_entity.type
_entity.pdbx_description
1 polymer ?
#
loop_
_entity_poly.entity_id
_entity_poly.type
_entity_poly.pdbx_seq_one_letter_code
_entity_poly.pdbx_strand_id
1 'polypeptide(L)'
;MAKKFFDYIIHGGDYNPDQWIRTPEIWDEDMRLMKLAHINSATVGVFSWATLEPEEGVYNFEWLDTILDKMHQNGISAVLATPSGARPAWLAEKYPEVLRTDENGIRRKFSDRHNHCLTSPVYREKVRGINRMLAERYKNHPALKMWHISNEYSGECRCELCCEAFRKWLREYYHNDIDELNFKWWNAFWSHSFNSFDQINPPEKNGEDSASALNLAWQRFITDSHISFFENEIAPLREITPDIPVTTNFMRRYNGIDYQKFANHVDLVSWDNYPAWDKGRNLEEATEAAFLHDFFRSLKNGQPFFLMESTPSLVNWQDVNKVPKSGINELASIQAVAHGADSIQYFQWRKSRGGDEKFQGAVVDHCGHENTRVFKNVTKIGEALEKLGSAAGTETESKVAVIFDWENGWAISAFRGYNNIRRDYVKECIKWYAPFYKRGISVDVISMQDDFSKYDAVIAPFLYMLKDGTEERIEEYVRNGGAFVATYLTGIVDSDDLCKLGGFPAGRLKEVFGVWCEETDSIPEDLPGKAEFNGKSYEVNHICDIIHANGAKILGRYKSDFYSGMPCVTENTYGKGKAYYAAFRNDNDFADDFCEMLIKANTVEPDADIAHGNGVFIRKRGQNIYIMNFADSENEIILNEEYTDIMTGKTDCGKTMLPVCGYLILK
;
A
#
# COMPACT_ATOMS: atom_id res chain seq x y z
N MET A 1 12.60 -18.79 6.13
CA MET A 1 11.78 -18.23 7.24
C MET A 1 12.00 -16.75 7.26
N ALA A 2 10.92 -15.97 7.25
CA ALA A 2 11.00 -14.53 7.38
C ALA A 2 11.65 -14.12 8.71
N LYS A 3 12.29 -12.95 8.74
CA LYS A 3 12.89 -12.43 9.97
C LYS A 3 11.77 -12.08 10.95
N LYS A 4 11.77 -12.68 12.12
CA LYS A 4 10.86 -12.40 13.21
C LYS A 4 11.43 -11.31 14.10
N PHE A 5 10.72 -10.23 14.33
CA PHE A 5 11.16 -9.09 15.16
C PHE A 5 10.67 -9.20 16.59
N PHE A 6 9.48 -9.77 16.81
CA PHE A 6 8.88 -9.95 18.14
C PHE A 6 8.31 -11.36 18.26
N ASP A 7 8.31 -11.91 19.49
CA ASP A 7 7.75 -13.25 19.78
C ASP A 7 6.24 -13.24 20.01
N TYR A 8 5.61 -12.09 19.81
CA TYR A 8 4.18 -11.85 20.03
C TYR A 8 3.67 -10.86 18.97
N ILE A 9 2.35 -10.77 18.81
CA ILE A 9 1.72 -9.73 17.99
C ILE A 9 1.70 -8.44 18.79
N ILE A 10 2.19 -7.35 18.21
CA ILE A 10 2.17 -6.04 18.83
C ILE A 10 0.73 -5.53 18.88
N HIS A 11 0.34 -5.01 20.05
CA HIS A 11 -0.89 -4.28 20.28
C HIS A 11 -0.57 -2.93 20.87
N GLY A 12 -0.89 -1.84 20.18
CA GLY A 12 -0.45 -0.53 20.61
C GLY A 12 -1.04 0.64 19.84
N GLY A 13 -0.26 1.69 19.75
CA GLY A 13 -0.63 2.87 18.97
C GLY A 13 0.25 4.07 19.28
N ASP A 14 -0.02 5.16 18.59
CA ASP A 14 0.66 6.42 18.80
C ASP A 14 0.30 7.01 20.14
N TYR A 15 1.33 7.20 20.96
CA TYR A 15 1.27 7.84 22.24
C TYR A 15 1.99 9.18 22.21
N ASN A 16 1.26 10.27 22.44
CA ASN A 16 1.74 11.65 22.37
C ASN A 16 1.80 12.30 23.77
N PRO A 17 2.66 11.82 24.69
CA PRO A 17 2.74 12.30 26.09
C PRO A 17 3.26 13.73 26.21
N ASP A 18 3.98 14.24 25.20
CA ASP A 18 4.45 15.61 25.12
C ASP A 18 3.31 16.64 25.12
N GLN A 19 2.12 16.28 24.67
CA GLN A 19 0.92 17.12 24.78
C GLN A 19 0.43 17.30 26.22
N TRP A 20 0.89 16.46 27.16
CA TRP A 20 0.42 16.38 28.54
C TRP A 20 1.47 16.76 29.59
N ILE A 21 2.60 17.39 29.18
CA ILE A 21 3.69 17.79 30.09
C ILE A 21 3.20 18.69 31.24
N ARG A 22 2.14 19.48 31.01
CA ARG A 22 1.54 20.36 32.04
C ARG A 22 0.58 19.63 32.99
N THR A 23 0.27 18.39 32.71
CA THR A 23 -0.64 17.51 33.48
C THR A 23 -0.06 16.10 33.55
N PRO A 24 1.17 15.94 34.10
CA PRO A 24 1.92 14.68 34.04
C PRO A 24 1.26 13.53 34.81
N GLU A 25 0.29 13.79 35.67
CA GLU A 25 -0.54 12.79 36.33
C GLU A 25 -1.32 11.91 35.32
N ILE A 26 -1.55 12.41 34.12
CA ILE A 26 -2.18 11.65 33.04
C ILE A 26 -1.27 10.49 32.57
N TRP A 27 0.03 10.63 32.66
CA TRP A 27 0.95 9.58 32.24
C TRP A 27 0.81 8.30 33.07
N ASP A 28 0.58 8.43 34.39
CA ASP A 28 0.34 7.28 35.27
C ASP A 28 -1.00 6.62 34.96
N GLU A 29 -2.02 7.43 34.72
CA GLU A 29 -3.32 6.93 34.31
C GLU A 29 -3.26 6.25 32.92
N ASP A 30 -2.48 6.78 31.98
CA ASP A 30 -2.28 6.15 30.69
C ASP A 30 -1.61 4.78 30.82
N MET A 31 -0.58 4.63 31.67
CA MET A 31 0.05 3.33 31.91
C MET A 31 -0.95 2.33 32.53
N ARG A 32 -1.81 2.78 33.44
CA ARG A 32 -2.87 1.94 34.02
C ARG A 32 -3.87 1.49 32.95
N LEU A 33 -4.33 2.41 32.11
CA LEU A 33 -5.28 2.14 31.05
C LEU A 33 -4.67 1.25 29.93
N MET A 34 -3.41 1.48 29.53
CA MET A 34 -2.70 0.65 28.57
C MET A 34 -2.63 -0.81 29.04
N LYS A 35 -2.37 -1.03 30.31
CA LYS A 35 -2.35 -2.36 30.90
C LYS A 35 -3.70 -3.04 30.88
N LEU A 36 -4.78 -2.30 31.18
CA LEU A 36 -6.16 -2.80 31.10
C LEU A 36 -6.60 -3.14 29.65
N ALA A 37 -6.05 -2.42 28.68
CA ALA A 37 -6.35 -2.64 27.26
C ALA A 37 -5.43 -3.68 26.60
N HIS A 38 -4.57 -4.37 27.36
CA HIS A 38 -3.56 -5.31 26.86
C HIS A 38 -2.59 -4.70 25.85
N ILE A 39 -2.23 -3.41 26.03
CA ILE A 39 -1.23 -2.74 25.21
C ILE A 39 0.17 -3.23 25.63
N ASN A 40 0.96 -3.67 24.67
CA ASN A 40 2.32 -4.17 24.89
C ASN A 40 3.40 -3.35 24.18
N SER A 41 3.00 -2.35 23.37
CA SER A 41 3.91 -1.44 22.69
C SER A 41 3.26 -0.07 22.47
N ALA A 42 4.05 1.00 22.36
CA ALA A 42 3.58 2.30 21.94
C ALA A 42 4.62 3.03 21.09
N THR A 43 4.16 3.77 20.07
CA THR A 43 4.98 4.66 19.25
C THR A 43 5.03 6.02 19.93
N VAL A 44 6.23 6.54 20.21
CA VAL A 44 6.42 7.77 21.01
C VAL A 44 7.32 8.74 20.27
N GLY A 45 7.00 10.03 20.30
CA GLY A 45 7.87 11.09 19.85
C GLY A 45 7.73 11.50 18.38
N VAL A 46 6.72 11.04 17.67
CA VAL A 46 6.55 11.23 16.21
C VAL A 46 6.69 12.69 15.77
N PHE A 47 6.06 13.63 16.47
CA PHE A 47 6.06 15.06 16.14
C PHE A 47 6.65 15.96 17.22
N SER A 48 7.46 15.40 18.10
CA SER A 48 7.89 16.07 19.34
C SER A 48 9.13 16.95 19.19
N TRP A 49 9.63 17.29 17.98
CA TRP A 49 10.91 18.01 17.80
C TRP A 49 10.95 19.33 18.57
N ALA A 50 9.90 20.16 18.48
CA ALA A 50 9.86 21.44 19.17
C ALA A 50 9.91 21.30 20.71
N THR A 51 9.46 20.17 21.26
CA THR A 51 9.52 19.86 22.69
C THR A 51 10.88 19.29 23.10
N LEU A 52 11.49 18.49 22.20
CA LEU A 52 12.81 17.89 22.40
C LEU A 52 13.95 18.91 22.23
N GLU A 53 13.79 19.88 21.31
CA GLU A 53 14.74 20.93 21.00
C GLU A 53 14.00 22.26 20.84
N PRO A 54 13.62 22.92 21.98
CA PRO A 54 12.84 24.17 21.96
C PRO A 54 13.58 25.35 21.35
N GLU A 55 14.91 25.35 21.42
CA GLU A 55 15.82 26.29 20.76
C GLU A 55 16.98 25.48 20.15
N GLU A 56 17.60 26.02 19.11
CA GLU A 56 18.69 25.35 18.41
C GLU A 56 19.83 24.96 19.38
N GLY A 57 20.10 23.66 19.49
CA GLY A 57 21.14 23.10 20.37
C GLY A 57 20.76 23.02 21.85
N VAL A 58 19.56 23.41 22.23
CA VAL A 58 19.03 23.29 23.58
C VAL A 58 18.05 22.14 23.67
N TYR A 59 18.45 21.08 24.35
CA TYR A 59 17.67 19.83 24.37
C TYR A 59 16.96 19.64 25.71
N ASN A 60 15.73 19.11 25.65
CA ASN A 60 14.88 18.76 26.78
C ASN A 60 14.35 17.32 26.60
N PHE A 61 15.05 16.34 27.18
CA PHE A 61 14.71 14.94 27.13
C PHE A 61 14.03 14.41 28.40
N GLU A 62 13.94 15.16 29.48
CA GLU A 62 13.52 14.69 30.82
C GLU A 62 12.10 14.05 30.79
N TRP A 63 11.19 14.63 30.00
CA TRP A 63 9.85 14.10 29.85
C TRP A 63 9.86 12.74 29.13
N LEU A 64 10.71 12.59 28.11
CA LEU A 64 10.82 11.35 27.32
C LEU A 64 11.52 10.26 28.14
N ASP A 65 12.54 10.59 28.94
CA ASP A 65 13.16 9.67 29.90
C ASP A 65 12.11 9.08 30.84
N THR A 66 11.26 9.97 31.43
CA THR A 66 10.19 9.58 32.34
C THR A 66 9.19 8.65 31.66
N ILE A 67 8.81 8.93 30.41
CA ILE A 67 7.86 8.10 29.64
C ILE A 67 8.45 6.72 29.35
N LEU A 68 9.68 6.65 28.84
CA LEU A 68 10.31 5.37 28.53
C LEU A 68 10.52 4.51 29.79
N ASP A 69 10.92 5.13 30.91
CA ASP A 69 11.01 4.44 32.21
C ASP A 69 9.66 3.87 32.65
N LYS A 70 8.56 4.68 32.55
CA LYS A 70 7.20 4.22 32.88
C LYS A 70 6.76 3.08 31.97
N MET A 71 7.02 3.17 30.66
CA MET A 71 6.71 2.10 29.71
C MET A 71 7.46 0.81 30.09
N HIS A 72 8.75 0.88 30.34
CA HIS A 72 9.54 -0.28 30.76
C HIS A 72 9.01 -0.92 32.04
N GLN A 73 8.74 -0.11 33.08
CA GLN A 73 8.19 -0.58 34.35
C GLN A 73 6.83 -1.28 34.22
N ASN A 74 6.06 -0.93 33.19
CA ASN A 74 4.76 -1.52 32.89
C ASN A 74 4.81 -2.63 31.82
N GLY A 75 6.01 -3.03 31.35
CA GLY A 75 6.16 -4.08 30.34
C GLY A 75 5.76 -3.67 28.92
N ILE A 76 5.73 -2.37 28.64
CA ILE A 76 5.38 -1.79 27.33
C ILE A 76 6.66 -1.49 26.56
N SER A 77 6.79 -2.02 25.37
CA SER A 77 7.90 -1.73 24.46
C SER A 77 7.73 -0.36 23.80
N ALA A 78 8.84 0.34 23.57
CA ALA A 78 8.84 1.59 22.83
C ALA A 78 9.26 1.38 21.37
N VAL A 79 8.43 1.83 20.45
CA VAL A 79 8.80 2.17 19.09
C VAL A 79 9.10 3.66 19.12
N LEU A 80 10.39 4.02 19.18
CA LEU A 80 10.78 5.42 19.35
C LEU A 80 10.89 6.11 17.99
N ALA A 81 10.16 7.22 17.82
CA ALA A 81 10.13 7.94 16.56
C ALA A 81 11.25 9.00 16.46
N THR A 82 11.70 9.23 15.22
CA THR A 82 12.46 10.43 14.86
C THR A 82 11.49 11.52 14.44
N PRO A 83 11.62 12.76 14.93
CA PRO A 83 10.54 13.74 14.87
C PRO A 83 10.55 14.63 13.62
N SER A 84 11.21 14.23 12.55
CA SER A 84 11.47 15.07 11.37
C SER A 84 10.22 15.41 10.54
N GLY A 85 9.13 14.67 10.71
CA GLY A 85 7.87 14.99 10.04
C GLY A 85 7.29 16.37 10.37
N ALA A 86 7.57 16.89 11.59
CA ALA A 86 7.15 18.22 12.03
C ALA A 86 8.33 18.97 12.68
N ARG A 87 8.82 19.97 11.98
CA ARG A 87 9.97 20.80 12.42
C ARG A 87 9.56 21.88 13.42
N PRO A 88 10.47 22.32 14.31
CA PRO A 88 10.23 23.44 15.19
C PRO A 88 10.20 24.77 14.44
N ALA A 89 9.48 25.77 15.01
CA ALA A 89 9.31 27.09 14.39
C ALA A 89 10.65 27.84 14.25
N TRP A 90 11.56 27.73 15.23
CA TRP A 90 12.88 28.38 15.18
C TRP A 90 13.70 27.96 13.94
N LEU A 91 13.54 26.69 13.50
CA LEU A 91 14.25 26.17 12.33
C LEU A 91 13.78 26.85 11.04
N ALA A 92 12.45 27.04 10.90
CA ALA A 92 11.87 27.72 9.74
C ALA A 92 12.14 29.22 9.77
N GLU A 93 12.21 29.85 10.95
CA GLU A 93 12.52 31.28 11.12
C GLU A 93 13.99 31.58 10.79
N LYS A 94 14.90 30.78 11.31
CA LYS A 94 16.34 30.99 11.16
C LYS A 94 16.86 30.56 9.78
N TYR A 95 16.23 29.55 9.18
CA TYR A 95 16.63 28.91 7.91
C TYR A 95 15.43 28.79 6.96
N PRO A 96 14.90 29.91 6.41
CA PRO A 96 13.69 29.87 5.58
C PRO A 96 13.78 28.95 4.33
N GLU A 97 14.99 28.67 3.86
CA GLU A 97 15.26 27.75 2.74
C GLU A 97 14.92 26.30 3.03
N VAL A 98 14.71 25.93 4.30
CA VAL A 98 14.21 24.61 4.65
C VAL A 98 12.75 24.40 4.28
N LEU A 99 12.01 25.49 4.05
CA LEU A 99 10.60 25.45 3.70
C LEU A 99 10.41 25.09 2.22
N ARG A 100 9.41 24.26 1.98
CA ARG A 100 9.05 23.74 0.65
C ARG A 100 8.58 24.84 -0.29
N THR A 101 8.94 24.73 -1.57
CA THR A 101 8.37 25.52 -2.68
C THR A 101 7.40 24.62 -3.44
N ASP A 102 6.17 25.11 -3.68
CA ASP A 102 5.11 24.35 -4.34
C ASP A 102 5.22 24.39 -5.89
N GLU A 103 4.25 23.77 -6.58
CA GLU A 103 4.17 23.68 -8.03
C GLU A 103 3.91 25.04 -8.73
N ASN A 104 3.58 26.08 -8.00
CA ASN A 104 3.42 27.45 -8.50
C ASN A 104 4.67 28.32 -8.28
N GLY A 105 5.76 27.72 -7.75
CA GLY A 105 7.00 28.43 -7.42
C GLY A 105 6.91 29.25 -6.13
N ILE A 106 5.86 29.04 -5.30
CA ILE A 106 5.65 29.79 -4.07
C ILE A 106 6.25 29.04 -2.88
N ARG A 107 7.21 29.67 -2.19
CA ARG A 107 7.73 29.13 -0.91
C ARG A 107 6.64 29.23 0.15
N ARG A 108 6.34 28.08 0.76
CA ARG A 108 5.36 28.00 1.86
C ARG A 108 5.89 28.67 3.12
N LYS A 109 4.98 29.07 4.00
CA LYS A 109 5.30 29.57 5.34
C LYS A 109 5.36 28.40 6.32
N PHE A 110 5.84 28.67 7.54
CA PHE A 110 5.75 27.72 8.64
C PHE A 110 4.28 27.33 8.89
N SER A 111 3.98 26.08 8.72
CA SER A 111 2.67 25.45 8.96
C SER A 111 2.81 23.95 8.72
N ASP A 112 1.80 23.18 9.03
CA ASP A 112 1.68 21.75 8.73
C ASP A 112 2.91 20.87 8.96
N ARG A 113 2.68 19.58 8.99
CA ARG A 113 3.71 18.54 8.87
C ARG A 113 4.18 18.41 7.39
N HIS A 114 5.35 17.81 7.15
CA HIS A 114 5.96 17.58 5.82
C HIS A 114 6.12 18.82 4.93
N ASN A 115 6.17 20.01 5.51
CA ASN A 115 6.40 21.26 4.80
C ASN A 115 7.89 21.64 4.80
N HIS A 116 8.77 20.75 4.39
CA HIS A 116 10.22 20.94 4.35
C HIS A 116 10.83 20.40 3.05
N CYS A 117 11.95 20.97 2.65
CA CYS A 117 12.71 20.58 1.49
C CYS A 117 13.65 19.41 1.83
N LEU A 118 13.44 18.25 1.23
CA LEU A 118 14.26 17.05 1.44
C LEU A 118 15.71 17.21 0.95
N THR A 119 15.95 18.18 0.06
CA THR A 119 17.27 18.45 -0.53
C THR A 119 18.04 19.50 0.26
N SER A 120 17.40 20.25 1.18
CA SER A 120 18.07 21.27 1.98
C SER A 120 19.22 20.69 2.82
N PRO A 121 20.46 21.15 2.64
CA PRO A 121 21.60 20.68 3.44
C PRO A 121 21.42 20.98 4.93
N VAL A 122 20.87 22.16 5.25
CA VAL A 122 20.60 22.57 6.63
C VAL A 122 19.58 21.63 7.27
N TYR A 123 18.48 21.34 6.60
CA TYR A 123 17.46 20.45 7.14
C TYR A 123 18.02 19.05 7.40
N ARG A 124 18.76 18.51 6.44
CA ARG A 124 19.44 17.19 6.57
C ARG A 124 20.42 17.16 7.72
N GLU A 125 21.20 18.21 7.92
CA GLU A 125 22.14 18.32 9.06
C GLU A 125 21.39 18.32 10.40
N LYS A 126 20.36 19.16 10.56
CA LYS A 126 19.59 19.27 11.80
C LYS A 126 18.86 17.97 12.14
N VAL A 127 18.26 17.31 11.15
CA VAL A 127 17.64 16.00 11.32
C VAL A 127 18.64 14.95 11.80
N ARG A 128 19.83 14.88 11.18
CA ARG A 128 20.90 13.98 11.66
C ARG A 128 21.33 14.31 13.10
N GLY A 129 21.36 15.59 13.45
CA GLY A 129 21.70 16.04 14.80
C GLY A 129 20.73 15.53 15.85
N ILE A 130 19.44 15.77 15.68
CA ILE A 130 18.42 15.31 16.66
C ILE A 130 18.36 13.78 16.73
N ASN A 131 18.45 13.09 15.59
CA ASN A 131 18.43 11.62 15.55
C ASN A 131 19.65 11.02 16.26
N ARG A 132 20.85 11.62 16.11
CA ARG A 132 22.05 11.22 16.86
C ARG A 132 21.85 11.39 18.35
N MET A 133 21.30 12.53 18.78
CA MET A 133 21.04 12.79 20.21
C MET A 133 20.08 11.76 20.81
N LEU A 134 19.01 11.42 20.10
CA LEU A 134 18.06 10.37 20.50
C LEU A 134 18.74 9.00 20.59
N ALA A 135 19.52 8.63 19.57
CA ALA A 135 20.21 7.34 19.55
C ALA A 135 21.23 7.21 20.67
N GLU A 136 22.09 8.21 20.90
CA GLU A 136 23.09 8.17 21.96
C GLU A 136 22.48 8.09 23.35
N ARG A 137 21.35 8.81 23.56
CA ARG A 137 20.67 8.81 24.86
C ARG A 137 20.00 7.48 25.15
N TYR A 138 19.32 6.88 24.13
CA TYR A 138 18.44 5.73 24.38
C TYR A 138 19.00 4.38 23.91
N LYS A 139 20.23 4.31 23.37
CA LYS A 139 20.86 3.07 22.85
C LYS A 139 20.84 1.87 23.81
N ASN A 140 20.83 2.12 25.11
CA ASN A 140 20.81 1.09 26.14
C ASN A 140 19.49 1.03 26.91
N HIS A 141 18.48 1.81 26.50
CA HIS A 141 17.22 1.84 27.21
C HIS A 141 16.42 0.57 26.97
N PRO A 142 16.01 -0.20 28.00
CA PRO A 142 15.41 -1.52 27.82
C PRO A 142 14.04 -1.52 27.14
N ALA A 143 13.32 -0.40 27.18
CA ALA A 143 12.05 -0.24 26.47
C ALA A 143 12.24 -0.12 24.95
N LEU A 144 13.36 0.44 24.46
CA LEU A 144 13.60 0.67 23.03
C LEU A 144 13.71 -0.66 22.27
N LYS A 145 12.80 -0.90 21.32
CA LYS A 145 12.76 -2.12 20.51
C LYS A 145 12.82 -1.86 19.01
N MET A 146 12.42 -0.68 18.56
CA MET A 146 12.39 -0.30 17.16
C MET A 146 12.46 1.23 17.01
N TRP A 147 13.01 1.69 15.89
CA TRP A 147 12.94 3.07 15.45
C TRP A 147 11.83 3.26 14.42
N HIS A 148 10.95 4.24 14.64
CA HIS A 148 10.00 4.75 13.66
C HIS A 148 10.57 6.02 13.04
N ILE A 149 10.88 5.99 11.75
CA ILE A 149 11.58 7.10 11.09
C ILE A 149 10.57 8.08 10.50
N SER A 150 10.58 9.33 10.99
CA SER A 150 9.63 10.35 10.56
C SER A 150 8.17 9.90 10.74
N ASN A 151 7.33 10.15 9.77
CA ASN A 151 5.95 9.67 9.66
C ASN A 151 5.44 9.94 8.26
N GLU A 152 4.81 8.97 7.58
CA GLU A 152 4.07 9.15 6.33
C GLU A 152 4.78 10.07 5.33
N TYR A 153 5.99 9.71 4.92
CA TYR A 153 6.73 10.51 3.95
C TYR A 153 5.88 10.95 2.77
N SER A 154 5.86 12.25 2.48
CA SER A 154 4.98 12.79 1.46
C SER A 154 5.43 14.15 0.94
N GLY A 155 4.82 14.53 -0.19
CA GLY A 155 4.92 15.84 -0.80
C GLY A 155 6.21 16.06 -1.58
N GLU A 156 6.28 17.19 -2.25
CA GLU A 156 7.29 17.56 -3.23
C GLU A 156 7.78 18.99 -2.96
N CYS A 157 9.01 19.28 -3.40
CA CYS A 157 9.56 20.63 -3.35
C CYS A 157 10.19 20.99 -4.68
N ARG A 158 9.86 22.16 -5.20
CA ARG A 158 10.38 22.70 -6.47
C ARG A 158 11.25 23.94 -6.26
N CYS A 159 11.99 24.03 -5.16
CA CYS A 159 13.00 25.07 -4.97
C CYS A 159 14.24 24.82 -5.84
N GLU A 160 15.08 25.83 -6.00
CA GLU A 160 16.29 25.71 -6.87
C GLU A 160 17.19 24.52 -6.47
N LEU A 161 17.34 24.21 -5.18
CA LEU A 161 18.09 23.04 -4.74
C LEU A 161 17.50 21.72 -5.30
N CYS A 162 16.18 21.61 -5.33
CA CYS A 162 15.50 20.44 -5.88
C CYS A 162 15.57 20.40 -7.40
N CYS A 163 15.49 21.56 -8.07
CA CYS A 163 15.67 21.67 -9.52
C CYS A 163 17.08 21.20 -9.95
N GLU A 164 18.10 21.67 -9.24
CA GLU A 164 19.48 21.25 -9.50
C GLU A 164 19.72 19.76 -9.19
N ALA A 165 19.15 19.27 -8.09
CA ALA A 165 19.21 17.85 -7.76
C ALA A 165 18.52 16.98 -8.81
N PHE A 166 17.38 17.44 -9.36
CA PHE A 166 16.69 16.75 -10.46
C PHE A 166 17.54 16.73 -11.75
N ARG A 167 18.12 17.86 -12.13
CA ARG A 167 19.04 17.93 -13.28
C ARG A 167 20.25 17.01 -13.11
N LYS A 168 20.80 16.93 -11.90
CA LYS A 168 21.88 15.99 -11.58
C LYS A 168 21.41 14.55 -11.71
N TRP A 169 20.23 14.22 -11.14
CA TRP A 169 19.63 12.90 -11.24
C TRP A 169 19.39 12.49 -12.71
N LEU A 170 18.89 13.39 -13.56
CA LEU A 170 18.71 13.16 -15.00
C LEU A 170 20.05 12.87 -15.69
N ARG A 171 21.12 13.61 -15.36
CA ARG A 171 22.45 13.33 -15.91
C ARG A 171 22.95 11.93 -15.56
N GLU A 172 22.73 11.52 -14.31
CA GLU A 172 23.11 10.19 -13.85
C GLU A 172 22.26 9.10 -14.53
N TYR A 173 20.94 9.31 -14.61
CA TYR A 173 20.00 8.36 -15.21
C TYR A 173 20.23 8.15 -16.70
N TYR A 174 20.50 9.20 -17.47
CA TYR A 174 20.77 9.18 -18.91
C TYR A 174 22.28 9.21 -19.23
N HIS A 175 23.15 8.82 -18.31
CA HIS A 175 24.60 8.72 -18.52
C HIS A 175 25.24 9.97 -19.10
N ASN A 176 24.69 11.16 -18.75
CA ASN A 176 25.07 12.48 -19.27
C ASN A 176 24.90 12.63 -20.80
N ASP A 177 24.02 11.82 -21.41
CA ASP A 177 23.67 11.89 -22.83
C ASP A 177 22.32 12.60 -23.01
N ILE A 178 22.40 13.88 -23.46
CA ILE A 178 21.19 14.71 -23.67
C ILE A 178 20.45 14.27 -24.94
N ASP A 179 21.13 13.70 -25.93
CA ASP A 179 20.49 13.23 -27.14
C ASP A 179 19.68 11.97 -26.84
N GLU A 180 20.18 11.08 -25.98
CA GLU A 180 19.44 9.92 -25.49
C GLU A 180 18.16 10.36 -24.73
N LEU A 181 18.25 11.31 -23.81
CA LEU A 181 17.09 11.87 -23.13
C LEU A 181 16.06 12.45 -24.13
N ASN A 182 16.53 13.28 -25.08
CA ASN A 182 15.65 13.86 -26.09
C ASN A 182 14.94 12.80 -26.94
N PHE A 183 15.65 11.71 -27.28
CA PHE A 183 15.08 10.58 -28.00
C PHE A 183 14.04 9.84 -27.15
N LYS A 184 14.37 9.51 -25.92
CA LYS A 184 13.51 8.76 -25.00
C LYS A 184 12.25 9.52 -24.62
N TRP A 185 12.34 10.85 -24.45
CA TRP A 185 11.19 11.71 -24.18
C TRP A 185 10.44 12.16 -25.43
N TRP A 186 10.92 11.75 -26.60
CA TRP A 186 10.38 12.15 -27.90
C TRP A 186 10.28 13.67 -28.08
N ASN A 187 11.27 14.41 -27.60
CA ASN A 187 11.29 15.88 -27.54
C ASN A 187 11.34 16.57 -28.94
N ALA A 188 11.55 15.82 -30.01
CA ALA A 188 11.36 16.32 -31.38
C ALA A 188 9.92 16.79 -31.63
N PHE A 189 8.95 16.26 -30.90
CA PHE A 189 7.56 16.70 -30.95
C PHE A 189 7.44 18.11 -30.35
N TRP A 190 6.84 19.05 -31.08
CA TRP A 190 6.74 20.49 -30.77
C TRP A 190 8.07 21.21 -30.52
N SER A 191 9.19 20.71 -31.04
CA SER A 191 10.51 21.30 -30.85
C SER A 191 10.95 21.46 -29.40
N HIS A 192 10.64 20.51 -28.54
CA HIS A 192 10.98 20.53 -27.11
C HIS A 192 12.39 19.98 -26.81
N SER A 193 13.24 19.74 -27.84
CA SER A 193 14.60 19.21 -27.63
C SER A 193 15.48 20.15 -26.82
N PHE A 194 16.16 19.61 -25.83
CA PHE A 194 17.13 20.32 -25.00
C PHE A 194 18.56 20.17 -25.57
N ASN A 195 19.38 21.21 -25.40
CA ASN A 195 20.80 21.17 -25.72
C ASN A 195 21.66 20.94 -24.47
N SER A 196 21.08 21.05 -23.30
CA SER A 196 21.74 20.85 -22.01
C SER A 196 20.71 20.46 -20.97
N PHE A 197 21.10 19.62 -20.01
CA PHE A 197 20.29 19.30 -18.83
C PHE A 197 19.92 20.52 -17.99
N ASP A 198 20.71 21.61 -18.06
CA ASP A 198 20.45 22.85 -17.33
C ASP A 198 19.20 23.61 -17.83
N GLN A 199 18.70 23.26 -19.01
CA GLN A 199 17.46 23.80 -19.57
C GLN A 199 16.20 23.08 -19.05
N ILE A 200 16.37 21.96 -18.38
CA ILE A 200 15.23 21.14 -17.90
C ILE A 200 14.79 21.67 -16.54
N ASN A 201 13.50 21.94 -16.42
CA ASN A 201 12.82 22.26 -15.17
C ASN A 201 11.91 21.10 -14.73
N PRO A 202 11.61 20.97 -13.44
CA PRO A 202 10.58 20.04 -12.98
C PRO A 202 9.21 20.41 -13.60
N PRO A 203 8.23 19.46 -13.60
CA PRO A 203 6.88 19.81 -14.05
C PRO A 203 6.26 20.85 -13.12
N GLU A 204 5.83 22.01 -13.70
CA GLU A 204 5.34 23.17 -12.97
C GLU A 204 4.13 23.79 -13.66
N LYS A 205 3.22 24.39 -12.90
CA LYS A 205 1.99 25.03 -13.41
C LYS A 205 2.25 26.27 -14.29
N ASN A 206 3.38 26.93 -14.09
CA ASN A 206 3.82 28.07 -14.88
C ASN A 206 4.81 27.69 -16.02
N GLY A 207 5.02 26.40 -16.22
CA GLY A 207 5.92 25.82 -17.22
C GLY A 207 5.29 24.63 -17.94
N GLU A 208 6.05 23.57 -18.12
CA GLU A 208 5.57 22.31 -18.69
C GLU A 208 5.04 21.39 -17.57
N ASP A 209 3.80 20.97 -17.67
CA ASP A 209 3.18 20.05 -16.72
C ASP A 209 2.47 18.85 -17.41
N SER A 210 2.49 18.80 -18.74
CA SER A 210 1.76 17.81 -19.53
C SER A 210 2.62 16.77 -20.24
N ALA A 211 3.94 16.92 -20.25
CA ALA A 211 4.86 15.95 -20.85
C ALA A 211 4.97 14.69 -19.99
N SER A 212 4.46 13.56 -20.48
CA SER A 212 4.38 12.30 -19.74
C SER A 212 5.73 11.83 -19.23
N ALA A 213 6.77 11.81 -20.09
CA ALA A 213 8.11 11.38 -19.72
C ALA A 213 8.74 12.27 -18.63
N LEU A 214 8.55 13.60 -18.71
CA LEU A 214 8.99 14.53 -17.67
C LEU A 214 8.31 14.26 -16.33
N ASN A 215 6.98 14.07 -16.33
CA ASN A 215 6.21 13.74 -15.12
C ASN A 215 6.68 12.41 -14.51
N LEU A 216 6.91 11.40 -15.33
CA LEU A 216 7.40 10.10 -14.88
C LEU A 216 8.81 10.19 -14.27
N ALA A 217 9.72 10.91 -14.94
CA ALA A 217 11.08 11.16 -14.43
C ALA A 217 11.06 11.91 -13.10
N TRP A 218 10.16 12.90 -12.97
CA TRP A 218 9.97 13.65 -11.72
C TRP A 218 9.49 12.75 -10.57
N GLN A 219 8.50 11.90 -10.80
CA GLN A 219 8.00 10.96 -9.77
C GLN A 219 9.09 9.96 -9.31
N ARG A 220 9.91 9.49 -10.23
CA ARG A 220 11.09 8.67 -9.91
C ARG A 220 12.11 9.43 -9.06
N PHE A 221 12.43 10.67 -9.46
CA PHE A 221 13.32 11.53 -8.69
C PHE A 221 12.77 11.83 -7.29
N ILE A 222 11.48 12.08 -7.15
CA ILE A 222 10.83 12.31 -5.84
C ILE A 222 10.95 11.07 -4.96
N THR A 223 10.72 9.88 -5.50
CA THR A 223 10.95 8.62 -4.77
C THR A 223 12.39 8.51 -4.29
N ASP A 224 13.36 8.74 -5.17
CA ASP A 224 14.80 8.68 -4.84
C ASP A 224 15.21 9.75 -3.82
N SER A 225 14.60 10.92 -3.89
CA SER A 225 14.82 12.00 -2.93
C SER A 225 14.33 11.64 -1.54
N HIS A 226 13.16 11.00 -1.42
CA HIS A 226 12.64 10.51 -0.15
C HIS A 226 13.52 9.38 0.42
N ILE A 227 13.93 8.43 -0.40
CA ILE A 227 14.85 7.36 0.00
C ILE A 227 16.18 7.96 0.49
N SER A 228 16.77 8.88 -0.28
CA SER A 228 18.01 9.56 0.11
C SER A 228 17.87 10.35 1.43
N PHE A 229 16.69 10.93 1.68
CA PHE A 229 16.43 11.61 2.93
C PHE A 229 16.24 10.61 4.09
N PHE A 230 15.51 9.53 3.88
CA PHE A 230 15.40 8.43 4.84
C PHE A 230 16.77 7.85 5.22
N GLU A 231 17.65 7.60 4.24
CA GLU A 231 19.02 7.13 4.49
C GLU A 231 19.83 8.15 5.33
N ASN A 232 19.64 9.44 5.07
CA ASN A 232 20.25 10.49 5.90
C ASN A 232 19.74 10.46 7.35
N GLU A 233 18.45 10.16 7.57
CA GLU A 233 17.85 10.08 8.90
C GLU A 233 18.34 8.86 9.68
N ILE A 234 18.45 7.70 9.04
CA ILE A 234 18.85 6.46 9.72
C ILE A 234 20.35 6.33 9.91
N ALA A 235 21.19 7.11 9.22
CA ALA A 235 22.63 6.99 9.29
C ALA A 235 23.17 7.05 10.76
N PRO A 236 22.82 8.03 11.61
CA PRO A 236 23.26 8.03 13.00
C PRO A 236 22.65 6.89 13.84
N LEU A 237 21.45 6.42 13.51
CA LEU A 237 20.81 5.30 14.20
C LEU A 237 21.55 3.99 13.90
N ARG A 238 21.88 3.74 12.64
CA ARG A 238 22.67 2.57 12.20
C ARG A 238 24.08 2.55 12.81
N GLU A 239 24.69 3.73 12.97
CA GLU A 239 26.01 3.87 13.60
C GLU A 239 25.97 3.52 15.09
N ILE A 240 24.94 3.98 15.83
CA ILE A 240 24.89 3.94 17.29
C ILE A 240 24.11 2.73 17.81
N THR A 241 23.06 2.33 17.10
CA THR A 241 22.12 1.25 17.45
C THR A 241 21.91 0.28 16.30
N PRO A 242 22.98 -0.35 15.76
CA PRO A 242 22.89 -1.16 14.53
C PRO A 242 21.94 -2.37 14.64
N ASP A 243 21.70 -2.86 15.85
CA ASP A 243 20.84 -4.02 16.11
C ASP A 243 19.36 -3.65 16.29
N ILE A 244 19.03 -2.38 16.43
CA ILE A 244 17.66 -1.92 16.57
C ILE A 244 17.06 -1.70 15.17
N PRO A 245 15.99 -2.43 14.82
CA PRO A 245 15.39 -2.32 13.50
C PRO A 245 14.76 -0.94 13.26
N VAL A 246 14.72 -0.54 11.98
CA VAL A 246 14.09 0.72 11.55
C VAL A 246 12.90 0.43 10.63
N THR A 247 11.85 1.22 10.77
CA THR A 247 10.69 1.25 9.89
C THR A 247 10.22 2.69 9.66
N THR A 248 9.34 2.89 8.70
CA THR A 248 8.51 4.09 8.52
C THR A 248 7.16 3.65 7.98
N ASN A 249 6.10 4.35 8.35
CA ASN A 249 4.75 3.99 7.93
C ASN A 249 4.45 4.49 6.50
N PHE A 250 3.93 3.59 5.67
CA PHE A 250 3.47 3.86 4.32
C PHE A 250 1.97 4.16 4.32
N MET A 251 1.56 5.16 3.56
CA MET A 251 0.15 5.54 3.45
C MET A 251 -0.60 4.64 2.45
N ARG A 252 -1.84 4.34 2.75
CA ARG A 252 -2.73 3.42 2.02
C ARG A 252 -2.62 3.45 0.49
N ARG A 253 -2.90 4.58 -0.15
CA ARG A 253 -2.92 4.76 -1.62
C ARG A 253 -2.09 5.97 -2.06
N TYR A 254 -1.10 6.34 -1.29
CA TYR A 254 -0.32 7.51 -1.64
C TYR A 254 0.46 7.29 -2.94
N ASN A 255 0.14 8.07 -3.96
CA ASN A 255 0.67 7.90 -5.31
C ASN A 255 1.99 8.66 -5.56
N GLY A 256 2.52 9.36 -4.56
CA GLY A 256 3.70 10.24 -4.72
C GLY A 256 5.05 9.55 -4.51
N ILE A 257 5.07 8.29 -4.08
CA ILE A 257 6.31 7.54 -3.79
C ILE A 257 6.12 6.08 -4.21
N ASP A 258 7.08 5.51 -4.91
CA ASP A 258 7.13 4.08 -5.19
C ASP A 258 7.54 3.29 -3.95
N TYR A 259 6.57 2.67 -3.29
CA TYR A 259 6.81 1.86 -2.11
C TYR A 259 7.49 0.53 -2.41
N GLN A 260 7.38 0.00 -3.64
CA GLN A 260 8.13 -1.20 -4.05
C GLN A 260 9.64 -0.93 -4.02
N LYS A 261 10.06 0.26 -4.43
CA LYS A 261 11.46 0.70 -4.34
C LYS A 261 11.85 1.05 -2.90
N PHE A 262 11.01 1.81 -2.19
CA PHE A 262 11.32 2.28 -0.84
C PHE A 262 11.43 1.14 0.18
N ALA A 263 10.64 0.08 0.06
CA ALA A 263 10.62 -1.05 0.99
C ALA A 263 11.99 -1.74 1.14
N ASN A 264 12.88 -1.63 0.14
CA ASN A 264 14.23 -2.18 0.22
C ASN A 264 15.12 -1.50 1.28
N HIS A 265 14.74 -0.30 1.73
CA HIS A 265 15.53 0.52 2.65
C HIS A 265 15.08 0.40 4.12
N VAL A 266 13.90 -0.14 4.39
CA VAL A 266 13.41 -0.44 5.74
C VAL A 266 13.71 -1.89 6.15
N ASP A 267 13.87 -2.17 7.45
CA ASP A 267 14.01 -3.54 7.93
C ASP A 267 12.69 -4.30 7.93
N LEU A 268 11.60 -3.57 8.19
CA LEU A 268 10.24 -4.05 8.27
C LEU A 268 9.31 -3.07 7.56
N VAL A 269 8.39 -3.57 6.76
CA VAL A 269 7.32 -2.77 6.18
C VAL A 269 6.28 -2.46 7.26
N SER A 270 5.95 -1.19 7.43
CA SER A 270 4.77 -0.76 8.19
C SER A 270 3.90 0.17 7.37
N TRP A 271 2.58 0.18 7.63
CA TRP A 271 1.66 1.00 6.85
C TRP A 271 0.39 1.34 7.62
N ASP A 272 -0.37 2.30 7.11
CA ASP A 272 -1.54 2.87 7.76
C ASP A 272 -2.81 2.55 6.99
N ASN A 273 -3.83 2.06 7.72
CA ASN A 273 -5.09 1.67 7.12
C ASN A 273 -6.30 2.27 7.83
N TYR A 274 -7.02 3.12 7.11
CA TYR A 274 -8.22 3.80 7.60
C TYR A 274 -9.44 3.49 6.71
N PRO A 275 -9.99 2.26 6.75
CA PRO A 275 -11.15 1.88 5.95
C PRO A 275 -12.40 2.68 6.36
N ALA A 276 -13.20 3.06 5.38
CA ALA A 276 -14.46 3.79 5.62
C ALA A 276 -15.63 2.81 5.85
N TRP A 277 -15.65 2.15 7.00
CA TRP A 277 -16.69 1.18 7.35
C TRP A 277 -18.09 1.80 7.37
N ASP A 278 -18.92 1.44 6.38
CA ASP A 278 -20.32 1.89 6.28
C ASP A 278 -21.24 0.77 5.83
N LYS A 279 -22.51 0.86 6.25
CA LYS A 279 -23.54 -0.11 5.86
C LYS A 279 -23.67 -0.18 4.34
N GLY A 280 -23.65 -1.39 3.81
CA GLY A 280 -23.76 -1.67 2.35
C GLY A 280 -22.45 -1.57 1.58
N ARG A 281 -21.34 -1.09 2.18
CA ARG A 281 -20.02 -1.02 1.54
C ARG A 281 -18.93 -1.82 2.26
N ASN A 282 -19.27 -2.52 3.36
CA ASN A 282 -18.27 -3.25 4.13
C ASN A 282 -17.54 -4.33 3.31
N LEU A 283 -18.18 -4.94 2.33
CA LEU A 283 -17.54 -5.96 1.47
C LEU A 283 -16.50 -5.34 0.53
N GLU A 284 -16.78 -4.17 -0.02
CA GLU A 284 -15.85 -3.42 -0.86
C GLU A 284 -14.65 -2.96 -0.03
N GLU A 285 -14.89 -2.35 1.13
CA GLU A 285 -13.84 -1.90 2.04
C GLU A 285 -12.98 -3.07 2.57
N ALA A 286 -13.60 -4.21 2.92
CA ALA A 286 -12.87 -5.41 3.32
C ALA A 286 -12.00 -5.97 2.18
N THR A 287 -12.50 -5.95 0.95
CA THR A 287 -11.76 -6.42 -0.22
C THR A 287 -10.59 -5.49 -0.54
N GLU A 288 -10.79 -4.17 -0.45
CA GLU A 288 -9.72 -3.21 -0.64
C GLU A 288 -8.66 -3.30 0.46
N ALA A 289 -9.09 -3.41 1.73
CA ALA A 289 -8.17 -3.61 2.84
C ALA A 289 -7.35 -4.90 2.66
N ALA A 290 -7.98 -6.00 2.24
CA ALA A 290 -7.31 -7.26 1.96
C ALA A 290 -6.26 -7.12 0.84
N PHE A 291 -6.61 -6.49 -0.29
CA PHE A 291 -5.67 -6.20 -1.38
C PHE A 291 -4.45 -5.42 -0.88
N LEU A 292 -4.66 -4.37 -0.08
CA LEU A 292 -3.58 -3.56 0.45
C LEU A 292 -2.73 -4.29 1.49
N HIS A 293 -3.34 -5.08 2.38
CA HIS A 293 -2.59 -5.94 3.29
C HIS A 293 -1.68 -6.91 2.52
N ASP A 294 -2.21 -7.57 1.50
CA ASP A 294 -1.44 -8.50 0.66
C ASP A 294 -0.36 -7.77 -0.15
N PHE A 295 -0.64 -6.52 -0.61
CA PHE A 295 0.36 -5.69 -1.26
C PHE A 295 1.53 -5.36 -0.33
N PHE A 296 1.27 -4.81 0.86
CA PHE A 296 2.34 -4.44 1.80
C PHE A 296 3.11 -5.65 2.32
N ARG A 297 2.46 -6.80 2.48
CA ARG A 297 3.12 -8.09 2.77
C ARG A 297 4.05 -8.51 1.63
N SER A 298 3.64 -8.34 0.39
CA SER A 298 4.41 -8.76 -0.79
C SER A 298 5.66 -7.93 -1.03
N LEU A 299 5.73 -6.67 -0.55
CA LEU A 299 6.88 -5.78 -0.73
C LEU A 299 8.21 -6.36 -0.23
N LYS A 300 8.19 -7.29 0.73
CA LYS A 300 9.36 -7.98 1.26
C LYS A 300 9.21 -9.51 1.18
N ASN A 301 8.77 -10.01 0.03
CA ASN A 301 8.68 -11.45 -0.27
C ASN A 301 7.88 -12.25 0.78
N GLY A 302 6.76 -11.70 1.24
CA GLY A 302 5.87 -12.35 2.20
C GLY A 302 6.29 -12.19 3.67
N GLN A 303 7.29 -11.37 3.98
CA GLN A 303 7.61 -11.01 5.35
C GLN A 303 6.40 -10.36 6.03
N PRO A 304 6.04 -10.76 7.27
CA PRO A 304 5.02 -10.07 8.04
C PRO A 304 5.26 -8.57 8.12
N PHE A 305 4.19 -7.80 8.03
CA PHE A 305 4.22 -6.34 8.11
C PHE A 305 3.64 -5.83 9.44
N PHE A 306 3.83 -4.54 9.73
CA PHE A 306 3.15 -3.86 10.82
C PHE A 306 2.01 -2.99 10.30
N LEU A 307 0.81 -3.17 10.86
CA LEU A 307 -0.24 -2.18 10.78
C LEU A 307 0.07 -1.11 11.83
N MET A 308 0.71 -0.02 11.35
CA MET A 308 1.29 0.99 12.23
C MET A 308 0.25 1.98 12.73
N GLU A 309 -0.71 2.30 11.88
CA GLU A 309 -1.85 3.12 12.24
C GLU A 309 -3.16 2.52 11.73
N SER A 310 -4.17 2.61 12.57
CA SER A 310 -5.58 2.37 12.24
C SER A 310 -6.44 3.21 13.16
N THR A 311 -7.73 3.40 12.83
CA THR A 311 -8.60 4.13 13.76
C THR A 311 -9.34 3.18 14.69
N PRO A 312 -9.33 3.41 16.01
CA PRO A 312 -10.17 2.65 16.93
C PRO A 312 -11.64 3.09 16.87
N SER A 313 -11.93 4.23 16.21
CA SER A 313 -13.26 4.80 16.06
C SER A 313 -13.39 5.53 14.73
N LEU A 314 -13.79 6.80 14.71
CA LEU A 314 -13.90 7.63 13.51
C LEU A 314 -12.58 8.32 13.16
N VAL A 315 -12.41 8.69 11.90
CA VAL A 315 -11.43 9.68 11.47
C VAL A 315 -12.04 11.08 11.47
N ASN A 316 -11.24 12.16 11.30
CA ASN A 316 -11.76 13.53 11.31
C ASN A 316 -11.53 14.30 9.98
N TRP A 317 -10.94 13.66 9.00
CA TRP A 317 -10.47 14.26 7.75
C TRP A 317 -11.26 13.86 6.50
N GLN A 318 -12.31 13.05 6.65
CA GLN A 318 -13.26 12.76 5.56
C GLN A 318 -14.39 13.80 5.54
N ASP A 319 -15.09 13.96 4.40
CA ASP A 319 -16.27 14.82 4.28
C ASP A 319 -17.38 14.42 5.27
N VAL A 320 -17.55 13.11 5.50
CA VAL A 320 -18.48 12.55 6.48
C VAL A 320 -17.74 11.53 7.33
N ASN A 321 -17.53 11.84 8.60
CA ASN A 321 -16.81 10.99 9.55
C ASN A 321 -17.79 10.13 10.35
N LYS A 322 -18.17 8.99 9.80
CA LYS A 322 -19.11 8.09 10.41
C LYS A 322 -18.46 7.23 11.49
N VAL A 323 -19.17 7.07 12.62
CA VAL A 323 -18.76 6.14 13.67
C VAL A 323 -19.00 4.70 13.19
N PRO A 324 -17.97 3.85 13.16
CA PRO A 324 -18.11 2.46 12.75
C PRO A 324 -18.97 1.66 13.74
N LYS A 325 -19.72 0.67 13.24
CA LYS A 325 -20.53 -0.23 14.08
C LYS A 325 -19.66 -1.08 15.02
N SER A 326 -20.26 -1.53 16.11
CA SER A 326 -19.58 -2.42 17.05
C SER A 326 -19.16 -3.74 16.37
N GLY A 327 -17.98 -4.24 16.72
CA GLY A 327 -17.40 -5.48 16.18
C GLY A 327 -16.60 -5.33 14.89
N ILE A 328 -16.82 -4.28 14.10
CA ILE A 328 -16.12 -4.14 12.81
C ILE A 328 -14.62 -3.87 12.99
N ASN A 329 -14.19 -3.12 14.01
CA ASN A 329 -12.77 -2.89 14.28
C ASN A 329 -12.06 -4.16 14.74
N GLU A 330 -12.74 -5.00 15.54
CA GLU A 330 -12.23 -6.30 15.94
C GLU A 330 -12.04 -7.19 14.71
N LEU A 331 -13.07 -7.30 13.86
CA LEU A 331 -13.02 -8.07 12.62
C LEU A 331 -11.93 -7.57 11.66
N ALA A 332 -11.77 -6.24 11.50
CA ALA A 332 -10.72 -5.63 10.68
C ALA A 332 -9.30 -5.91 11.22
N SER A 333 -9.15 -5.93 12.55
CA SER A 333 -7.88 -6.30 13.21
C SER A 333 -7.54 -7.77 12.95
N ILE A 334 -8.52 -8.67 13.05
CA ILE A 334 -8.35 -10.08 12.72
C ILE A 334 -8.03 -10.27 11.23
N GLN A 335 -8.65 -9.49 10.34
CA GLN A 335 -8.32 -9.50 8.91
C GLN A 335 -6.85 -9.12 8.69
N ALA A 336 -6.37 -8.04 9.30
CA ALA A 336 -4.98 -7.64 9.16
C ALA A 336 -4.02 -8.76 9.61
N VAL A 337 -4.29 -9.40 10.76
CA VAL A 337 -3.52 -10.55 11.24
C VAL A 337 -3.57 -11.72 10.25
N ALA A 338 -4.74 -12.05 9.72
CA ALA A 338 -4.93 -13.13 8.73
C ALA A 338 -4.10 -12.90 7.45
N HIS A 339 -3.92 -11.63 7.06
CA HIS A 339 -3.14 -11.22 5.89
C HIS A 339 -1.63 -11.00 6.17
N GLY A 340 -1.17 -11.22 7.40
CA GLY A 340 0.26 -11.19 7.73
C GLY A 340 0.69 -10.03 8.64
N ALA A 341 -0.22 -9.26 9.25
CA ALA A 341 0.17 -8.26 10.23
C ALA A 341 0.70 -8.91 11.52
N ASP A 342 1.87 -8.48 11.96
CA ASP A 342 2.44 -8.77 13.29
C ASP A 342 2.19 -7.63 14.29
N SER A 343 1.41 -6.63 13.91
CA SER A 343 0.97 -5.58 14.82
C SER A 343 -0.42 -5.07 14.47
N ILE A 344 -1.14 -4.63 15.50
CA ILE A 344 -2.34 -3.82 15.41
C ILE A 344 -2.11 -2.59 16.26
N GLN A 345 -1.97 -1.45 15.60
CA GLN A 345 -1.70 -0.18 16.27
C GLN A 345 -2.70 0.89 15.83
N TYR A 346 -2.93 1.85 16.72
CA TYR A 346 -3.98 2.86 16.55
C TYR A 346 -3.41 4.27 16.51
N PHE A 347 -3.90 5.12 15.65
CA PHE A 347 -3.83 6.55 15.82
C PHE A 347 -5.17 7.02 16.41
N GLN A 348 -5.22 7.38 17.71
CA GLN A 348 -4.12 7.44 18.66
C GLN A 348 -4.55 6.84 20.03
N TRP A 349 -3.60 6.74 20.96
CA TRP A 349 -3.90 6.23 22.29
C TRP A 349 -4.86 7.16 23.04
N ARG A 350 -4.48 8.41 23.30
CA ARG A 350 -5.29 9.40 24.00
C ARG A 350 -5.64 10.57 23.10
N LYS A 351 -6.91 10.93 23.06
CA LYS A 351 -7.46 11.98 22.21
C LYS A 351 -6.90 13.35 22.57
N SER A 352 -6.36 14.07 21.57
CA SER A 352 -5.79 15.42 21.73
C SER A 352 -6.86 16.43 22.16
N ARG A 353 -6.46 17.41 22.99
CA ARG A 353 -7.34 18.48 23.44
C ARG A 353 -7.56 19.60 22.43
N GLY A 354 -6.68 19.71 21.46
CA GLY A 354 -6.66 20.77 20.45
C GLY A 354 -5.95 20.34 19.18
N GLY A 355 -5.66 21.30 18.30
CA GLY A 355 -5.07 21.02 16.99
C GLY A 355 -6.06 20.46 15.99
N ASP A 356 -5.56 20.13 14.80
CA ASP A 356 -6.39 19.71 13.67
C ASP A 356 -7.06 18.35 13.93
N GLU A 357 -6.44 17.50 14.74
CA GLU A 357 -6.90 16.14 15.03
C GLU A 357 -7.61 15.98 16.39
N LYS A 358 -8.09 17.07 16.99
CA LYS A 358 -8.80 17.04 18.28
C LYS A 358 -10.07 16.16 18.27
N PHE A 359 -10.62 15.85 17.11
CA PHE A 359 -11.79 14.97 16.95
C PHE A 359 -11.45 13.62 16.31
N GLN A 360 -10.18 13.37 15.97
CA GLN A 360 -9.74 12.05 15.54
C GLN A 360 -10.05 11.01 16.62
N GLY A 361 -10.49 9.82 16.21
CA GLY A 361 -10.76 8.71 17.11
C GLY A 361 -9.54 8.33 17.93
N ALA A 362 -9.75 7.94 19.18
CA ALA A 362 -8.69 7.51 20.07
C ALA A 362 -9.18 6.38 20.97
N VAL A 363 -8.25 5.59 21.52
CA VAL A 363 -8.59 4.51 22.46
C VAL A 363 -9.16 5.11 23.74
N VAL A 364 -8.51 6.15 24.27
CA VAL A 364 -8.99 6.93 25.42
C VAL A 364 -9.56 8.26 24.90
N ASP A 365 -10.88 8.38 24.89
CA ASP A 365 -11.58 9.59 24.45
C ASP A 365 -11.46 10.73 25.49
N HIS A 366 -11.97 11.92 25.17
CA HIS A 366 -11.98 13.09 26.07
C HIS A 366 -12.63 12.84 27.45
N CYS A 367 -13.49 11.80 27.59
CA CYS A 367 -14.01 11.39 28.90
C CYS A 367 -12.93 10.78 29.83
N GLY A 368 -11.79 10.35 29.29
CA GLY A 368 -10.58 10.02 30.04
C GLY A 368 -10.60 8.69 30.80
N HIS A 369 -11.55 7.78 30.55
CA HIS A 369 -11.71 6.53 31.30
C HIS A 369 -12.07 5.33 30.42
N GLU A 370 -11.96 4.11 30.96
CA GLU A 370 -12.15 2.83 30.29
C GLU A 370 -13.62 2.46 29.97
N ASN A 371 -14.62 3.18 30.49
CA ASN A 371 -16.03 2.79 30.36
C ASN A 371 -16.68 3.20 29.03
N THR A 372 -15.90 3.26 27.96
CA THR A 372 -16.38 3.55 26.60
C THR A 372 -16.50 2.29 25.75
N ARG A 373 -17.34 2.35 24.71
CA ARG A 373 -17.45 1.27 23.72
C ARG A 373 -16.11 1.00 23.03
N VAL A 374 -15.39 2.07 22.67
CA VAL A 374 -14.11 1.99 21.96
C VAL A 374 -13.07 1.29 22.82
N PHE A 375 -12.89 1.74 24.07
CA PHE A 375 -11.92 1.13 24.98
C PHE A 375 -12.18 -0.37 25.19
N LYS A 376 -13.46 -0.74 25.46
CA LYS A 376 -13.87 -2.14 25.64
C LYS A 376 -13.62 -2.99 24.40
N ASN A 377 -13.79 -2.41 23.20
CA ASN A 377 -13.51 -3.12 21.95
C ASN A 377 -12.00 -3.34 21.76
N VAL A 378 -11.18 -2.31 22.03
CA VAL A 378 -9.71 -2.41 21.97
C VAL A 378 -9.18 -3.44 22.99
N THR A 379 -9.75 -3.48 24.21
CA THR A 379 -9.43 -4.52 25.21
C THR A 379 -9.67 -5.94 24.67
N LYS A 380 -10.83 -6.18 24.03
CA LYS A 380 -11.13 -7.48 23.40
C LYS A 380 -10.17 -7.85 22.28
N ILE A 381 -9.77 -6.86 21.47
CA ILE A 381 -8.76 -7.07 20.44
C ILE A 381 -7.44 -7.51 21.08
N GLY A 382 -6.99 -6.84 22.15
CA GLY A 382 -5.80 -7.21 22.90
C GLY A 382 -5.84 -8.65 23.43
N GLU A 383 -6.96 -9.05 24.06
CA GLU A 383 -7.19 -10.43 24.52
C GLU A 383 -7.11 -11.45 23.37
N ALA A 384 -7.64 -11.11 22.19
CA ALA A 384 -7.56 -11.98 21.01
C ALA A 384 -6.12 -12.10 20.48
N LEU A 385 -5.39 -10.98 20.40
CA LEU A 385 -4.00 -10.95 19.92
C LEU A 385 -3.05 -11.74 20.84
N GLU A 386 -3.26 -11.71 22.16
CA GLU A 386 -2.51 -12.57 23.11
C GLU A 386 -2.66 -14.06 22.78
N LYS A 387 -3.89 -14.52 22.48
CA LYS A 387 -4.15 -15.90 22.07
C LYS A 387 -3.52 -16.26 20.73
N LEU A 388 -3.35 -15.26 19.84
CA LEU A 388 -2.76 -15.41 18.52
C LEU A 388 -1.24 -15.22 18.49
N GLY A 389 -0.57 -15.08 19.62
CA GLY A 389 0.87 -14.84 19.68
C GLY A 389 1.73 -15.83 18.88
N SER A 390 1.28 -17.07 18.76
CA SER A 390 1.97 -18.10 17.93
C SER A 390 1.89 -17.83 16.42
N ALA A 391 1.05 -16.93 15.95
CA ALA A 391 0.96 -16.53 14.54
C ALA A 391 2.07 -15.52 14.17
N ALA A 392 2.67 -14.84 15.16
CA ALA A 392 3.73 -13.88 14.89
C ALA A 392 4.91 -14.52 14.15
N GLY A 393 5.35 -13.88 13.06
CA GLY A 393 6.44 -14.35 12.20
C GLY A 393 6.06 -15.47 11.23
N THR A 394 4.80 -15.92 11.20
CA THR A 394 4.36 -16.93 10.23
C THR A 394 4.04 -16.30 8.87
N GLU A 395 4.32 -17.05 7.82
CA GLU A 395 4.12 -16.65 6.42
C GLU A 395 2.76 -17.13 5.90
N THR A 396 2.32 -16.53 4.79
CA THR A 396 1.19 -16.98 3.98
C THR A 396 1.74 -17.44 2.63
N GLU A 397 1.30 -18.59 2.15
CA GLU A 397 1.61 -19.09 0.82
C GLU A 397 0.50 -18.66 -0.15
N SER A 398 0.90 -18.12 -1.31
CA SER A 398 -0.02 -17.73 -2.38
C SER A 398 0.34 -18.44 -3.68
N LYS A 399 -0.67 -18.95 -4.37
CA LYS A 399 -0.54 -19.58 -5.69
C LYS A 399 -0.97 -18.69 -6.85
N VAL A 400 -1.53 -17.53 -6.53
CA VAL A 400 -1.98 -16.52 -7.48
C VAL A 400 -1.29 -15.21 -7.19
N ALA A 401 -0.96 -14.45 -8.23
CA ALA A 401 -0.47 -13.09 -8.09
C ALA A 401 -1.26 -12.12 -8.98
N VAL A 402 -1.42 -10.90 -8.49
CA VAL A 402 -1.89 -9.75 -9.27
C VAL A 402 -0.75 -8.75 -9.38
N ILE A 403 -0.43 -8.33 -10.61
CA ILE A 403 0.59 -7.30 -10.83
C ILE A 403 0.00 -5.94 -10.51
N PHE A 404 0.67 -5.23 -9.61
CA PHE A 404 0.51 -3.81 -9.34
C PHE A 404 1.88 -3.15 -9.38
N ASP A 405 2.03 -2.07 -10.16
CA ASP A 405 3.31 -1.39 -10.33
C ASP A 405 3.09 0.12 -10.29
N TRP A 406 3.86 0.83 -9.44
CA TRP A 406 3.71 2.28 -9.24
C TRP A 406 3.97 3.08 -10.50
N GLU A 407 5.06 2.76 -11.22
CA GLU A 407 5.43 3.50 -12.43
C GLU A 407 4.42 3.27 -13.56
N ASN A 408 3.88 2.05 -13.68
CA ASN A 408 2.76 1.78 -14.58
C ASN A 408 1.54 2.65 -14.25
N GLY A 409 1.23 2.80 -12.95
CA GLY A 409 0.14 3.67 -12.48
C GLY A 409 0.40 5.15 -12.80
N TRP A 410 1.63 5.62 -12.65
CA TRP A 410 2.02 6.99 -13.02
C TRP A 410 1.89 7.24 -14.53
N ALA A 411 2.39 6.32 -15.35
CA ALA A 411 2.26 6.41 -16.81
C ALA A 411 0.78 6.43 -17.24
N ILE A 412 -0.06 5.54 -16.67
CA ILE A 412 -1.52 5.54 -16.92
C ILE A 412 -2.15 6.89 -16.53
N SER A 413 -1.72 7.50 -15.44
CA SER A 413 -2.26 8.78 -14.99
C SER A 413 -1.81 9.96 -15.87
N ALA A 414 -0.62 9.89 -16.44
CA ALA A 414 0.01 10.97 -17.19
C ALA A 414 -0.43 11.02 -18.66
N PHE A 415 -0.65 9.88 -19.33
CA PHE A 415 -0.94 9.90 -20.76
C PHE A 415 -2.26 10.61 -21.11
N ARG A 416 -2.31 11.27 -22.25
CA ARG A 416 -3.55 11.73 -22.90
C ARG A 416 -3.90 10.80 -24.02
N GLY A 417 -5.11 10.23 -23.98
CA GLY A 417 -5.49 9.27 -25.00
C GLY A 417 -6.89 8.74 -24.77
N TYR A 418 -7.18 7.59 -25.25
CA TYR A 418 -8.45 6.93 -25.43
C TYR A 418 -9.57 7.37 -24.45
N ASN A 419 -9.39 7.19 -23.14
CA ASN A 419 -10.33 7.69 -22.13
C ASN A 419 -9.59 8.52 -21.09
N ASN A 420 -9.94 9.81 -20.94
CA ASN A 420 -9.27 10.75 -20.05
C ASN A 420 -9.95 10.91 -18.68
N ILE A 421 -11.01 10.19 -18.38
CA ILE A 421 -11.86 10.42 -17.20
C ILE A 421 -11.67 9.32 -16.14
N ARG A 422 -11.62 8.05 -16.53
CA ARG A 422 -11.62 6.93 -15.61
C ARG A 422 -10.43 6.00 -15.81
N ARG A 423 -9.34 6.30 -15.11
CA ARG A 423 -8.07 5.57 -15.16
C ARG A 423 -7.56 5.17 -13.77
N ASP A 424 -8.47 4.77 -12.87
CA ASP A 424 -8.10 4.30 -11.54
C ASP A 424 -7.50 2.88 -11.63
N TYR A 425 -6.17 2.84 -11.78
CA TYR A 425 -5.39 1.61 -11.92
C TYR A 425 -5.51 0.72 -10.68
N VAL A 426 -5.51 1.31 -9.48
CA VAL A 426 -5.64 0.56 -8.22
C VAL A 426 -6.97 -0.19 -8.17
N LYS A 427 -8.08 0.49 -8.53
CA LYS A 427 -9.39 -0.16 -8.58
C LYS A 427 -9.45 -1.27 -9.62
N GLU A 428 -8.77 -1.10 -10.74
CA GLU A 428 -8.68 -2.16 -11.75
C GLU A 428 -7.96 -3.40 -11.19
N CYS A 429 -6.85 -3.22 -10.47
CA CYS A 429 -6.16 -4.32 -9.80
C CYS A 429 -7.03 -4.98 -8.73
N ILE A 430 -7.73 -4.21 -7.89
CA ILE A 430 -8.67 -4.74 -6.88
C ILE A 430 -9.79 -5.55 -7.53
N LYS A 431 -10.33 -5.11 -8.67
CA LYS A 431 -11.37 -5.82 -9.40
C LYS A 431 -10.92 -7.22 -9.84
N TRP A 432 -9.67 -7.38 -10.27
CA TRP A 432 -9.10 -8.67 -10.65
C TRP A 432 -8.58 -9.50 -9.46
N TYR A 433 -8.34 -8.88 -8.32
CA TYR A 433 -8.01 -9.54 -7.06
C TYR A 433 -9.24 -10.14 -6.36
N ALA A 434 -10.36 -9.41 -6.35
CA ALA A 434 -11.58 -9.72 -5.61
C ALA A 434 -12.13 -11.13 -5.85
N PRO A 435 -12.17 -11.68 -7.10
CA PRO A 435 -12.68 -13.01 -7.38
C PRO A 435 -11.95 -14.14 -6.65
N PHE A 436 -10.64 -14.02 -6.47
CA PHE A 436 -9.83 -14.99 -5.74
C PHE A 436 -10.08 -14.88 -4.23
N TYR A 437 -10.06 -13.66 -3.71
CA TYR A 437 -10.32 -13.39 -2.30
C TYR A 437 -11.69 -13.88 -1.84
N LYS A 438 -12.74 -13.67 -2.64
CA LYS A 438 -14.09 -14.18 -2.40
C LYS A 438 -14.15 -15.72 -2.31
N ARG A 439 -13.26 -16.42 -2.97
CA ARG A 439 -13.20 -17.89 -3.02
C ARG A 439 -12.20 -18.48 -2.03
N GLY A 440 -11.69 -17.67 -1.10
CA GLY A 440 -10.72 -18.11 -0.10
C GLY A 440 -9.36 -18.51 -0.68
N ILE A 441 -8.96 -17.91 -1.79
CA ILE A 441 -7.66 -18.13 -2.43
C ILE A 441 -6.71 -17.00 -2.05
N SER A 442 -5.56 -17.35 -1.51
CA SER A 442 -4.49 -16.40 -1.18
C SER A 442 -3.85 -15.82 -2.43
N VAL A 443 -3.67 -14.50 -2.43
CA VAL A 443 -3.08 -13.73 -3.55
C VAL A 443 -1.92 -12.91 -3.05
N ASP A 444 -0.81 -12.88 -3.80
CA ASP A 444 0.25 -11.88 -3.65
C ASP A 444 -0.01 -10.71 -4.62
N VAL A 445 0.36 -9.51 -4.21
CA VAL A 445 0.32 -8.33 -5.10
C VAL A 445 1.75 -7.88 -5.36
N ILE A 446 2.21 -8.08 -6.59
CA ILE A 446 3.63 -8.05 -6.95
C ILE A 446 3.96 -7.02 -8.03
N SER A 447 5.25 -6.68 -8.18
CA SER A 447 5.75 -5.90 -9.31
C SER A 447 5.85 -6.74 -10.58
N MET A 448 5.82 -6.09 -11.75
CA MET A 448 6.15 -6.75 -13.02
C MET A 448 7.61 -7.24 -13.09
N GLN A 449 8.46 -6.81 -12.15
CA GLN A 449 9.87 -7.20 -12.06
C GLN A 449 10.13 -8.36 -11.09
N ASP A 450 9.11 -8.80 -10.32
CA ASP A 450 9.24 -9.92 -9.39
C ASP A 450 9.30 -11.28 -10.11
N ASP A 451 9.66 -12.32 -9.39
CA ASP A 451 9.68 -13.70 -9.88
C ASP A 451 8.25 -14.29 -9.91
N PHE A 452 7.79 -14.70 -11.08
CA PHE A 452 6.49 -15.32 -11.29
C PHE A 452 6.48 -16.85 -11.07
N SER A 453 7.63 -17.49 -11.00
CA SER A 453 7.77 -18.95 -11.11
C SER A 453 7.05 -19.75 -10.04
N LYS A 454 6.77 -19.14 -8.88
CA LYS A 454 6.06 -19.80 -7.76
C LYS A 454 4.53 -19.78 -7.87
N TYR A 455 3.97 -19.04 -8.83
CA TYR A 455 2.53 -18.89 -8.99
C TYR A 455 1.98 -19.80 -10.09
N ASP A 456 0.79 -20.33 -9.88
CA ASP A 456 0.04 -21.08 -10.87
C ASP A 456 -0.64 -20.15 -11.87
N ALA A 457 -1.04 -18.94 -11.41
CA ALA A 457 -1.62 -17.90 -12.24
C ALA A 457 -1.11 -16.50 -11.85
N VAL A 458 -0.80 -15.69 -12.87
CA VAL A 458 -0.43 -14.26 -12.73
C VAL A 458 -1.39 -13.42 -13.56
N ILE A 459 -2.01 -12.43 -12.93
CA ILE A 459 -2.95 -11.50 -13.55
C ILE A 459 -2.32 -10.12 -13.64
N ALA A 460 -2.27 -9.53 -14.81
CA ALA A 460 -1.71 -8.23 -15.10
C ALA A 460 -2.78 -7.26 -15.64
N PRO A 461 -3.58 -6.64 -14.77
CA PRO A 461 -4.59 -5.69 -15.19
C PRO A 461 -3.94 -4.43 -15.74
N PHE A 462 -4.37 -3.98 -16.93
CA PHE A 462 -3.96 -2.69 -17.51
C PHE A 462 -2.42 -2.47 -17.46
N LEU A 463 -1.65 -3.47 -17.91
CA LEU A 463 -0.18 -3.44 -17.94
C LEU A 463 0.32 -2.57 -19.11
N TYR A 464 0.09 -1.27 -19.02
CA TYR A 464 0.37 -0.27 -20.06
C TYR A 464 1.86 -0.13 -20.36
N MET A 465 2.65 0.01 -19.31
CA MET A 465 4.11 0.11 -19.37
C MET A 465 4.77 -1.26 -19.20
N LEU A 466 5.81 -1.52 -19.97
CA LEU A 466 6.70 -2.67 -19.78
C LEU A 466 8.10 -2.18 -19.42
N LYS A 467 8.52 -2.40 -18.18
CA LYS A 467 9.91 -2.20 -17.77
C LYS A 467 10.82 -3.27 -18.41
N ASP A 468 12.10 -2.97 -18.51
CA ASP A 468 13.08 -3.88 -19.10
C ASP A 468 13.05 -5.28 -18.49
N GLY A 469 13.11 -6.30 -19.35
CA GLY A 469 13.05 -7.71 -18.96
C GLY A 469 11.65 -8.25 -18.65
N THR A 470 10.59 -7.42 -18.67
CA THR A 470 9.22 -7.87 -18.38
C THR A 470 8.66 -8.78 -19.47
N GLU A 471 8.92 -8.48 -20.75
CA GLU A 471 8.47 -9.33 -21.86
C GLU A 471 9.09 -10.73 -21.78
N GLU A 472 10.39 -10.80 -21.52
CA GLU A 472 11.13 -12.05 -21.36
C GLU A 472 10.61 -12.87 -20.17
N ARG A 473 10.34 -12.20 -19.05
CA ARG A 473 9.81 -12.87 -17.84
C ARG A 473 8.42 -13.45 -18.08
N ILE A 474 7.54 -12.70 -18.74
CA ILE A 474 6.18 -13.19 -19.10
C ILE A 474 6.31 -14.38 -20.07
N GLU A 475 7.13 -14.26 -21.10
CA GLU A 475 7.37 -15.33 -22.07
C GLU A 475 7.90 -16.60 -21.38
N GLU A 476 8.92 -16.47 -20.54
CA GLU A 476 9.53 -17.60 -19.81
C GLU A 476 8.54 -18.26 -18.86
N TYR A 477 7.78 -17.49 -18.10
CA TYR A 477 6.77 -17.99 -17.19
C TYR A 477 5.71 -18.83 -17.91
N VAL A 478 5.15 -18.30 -18.99
CA VAL A 478 4.13 -19.04 -19.78
C VAL A 478 4.77 -20.27 -20.44
N ARG A 479 5.95 -20.11 -21.04
CA ARG A 479 6.66 -21.25 -21.69
C ARG A 479 6.85 -22.42 -20.73
N ASN A 480 7.12 -22.15 -19.45
CA ASN A 480 7.38 -23.15 -18.42
C ASN A 480 6.12 -23.76 -17.79
N GLY A 481 4.92 -23.27 -18.10
CA GLY A 481 3.66 -23.89 -17.65
C GLY A 481 2.73 -22.96 -16.89
N GLY A 482 3.12 -21.72 -16.61
CA GLY A 482 2.29 -20.74 -15.92
C GLY A 482 1.09 -20.26 -16.73
N ALA A 483 0.04 -19.81 -16.05
CA ALA A 483 -1.11 -19.14 -16.64
C ALA A 483 -0.97 -17.62 -16.46
N PHE A 484 -0.83 -16.87 -17.56
CA PHE A 484 -0.71 -15.41 -17.52
C PHE A 484 -1.93 -14.72 -18.16
N VAL A 485 -2.53 -13.77 -17.45
CA VAL A 485 -3.69 -13.00 -17.91
C VAL A 485 -3.28 -11.54 -18.10
N ALA A 486 -3.42 -11.03 -19.31
CA ALA A 486 -3.29 -9.60 -19.59
C ALA A 486 -4.66 -9.02 -20.00
N THR A 487 -4.83 -7.74 -19.75
CA THR A 487 -6.04 -7.03 -20.17
C THR A 487 -5.74 -5.99 -21.24
N TYR A 488 -6.72 -5.25 -21.64
CA TYR A 488 -6.63 -4.15 -22.62
C TYR A 488 -5.44 -3.22 -22.31
N LEU A 489 -4.93 -2.56 -23.35
CA LEU A 489 -3.79 -1.65 -23.29
C LEU A 489 -2.51 -2.27 -22.70
N THR A 490 -2.28 -3.56 -22.90
CA THR A 490 -1.05 -4.20 -22.42
C THR A 490 0.12 -3.94 -23.37
N GLY A 491 1.25 -3.48 -22.79
CA GLY A 491 2.52 -3.36 -23.51
C GLY A 491 2.54 -2.25 -24.55
N ILE A 492 2.03 -1.09 -24.23
CA ILE A 492 1.98 0.07 -25.13
C ILE A 492 3.29 0.82 -25.15
N VAL A 493 3.89 1.09 -23.96
CA VAL A 493 5.09 1.90 -23.79
C VAL A 493 6.21 1.15 -23.10
N ASP A 494 7.43 1.65 -23.28
CA ASP A 494 8.61 1.24 -22.51
C ASP A 494 8.72 1.99 -21.18
N SER A 495 9.82 1.81 -20.48
CA SER A 495 10.09 2.45 -19.19
C SER A 495 10.19 3.98 -19.23
N ASP A 496 10.37 4.59 -20.39
CA ASP A 496 10.42 6.04 -20.57
C ASP A 496 9.12 6.64 -21.14
N ASP A 497 8.03 5.86 -21.13
CA ASP A 497 6.70 6.20 -21.68
C ASP A 497 6.74 6.39 -23.21
N LEU A 498 7.72 5.80 -23.89
CA LEU A 498 7.84 5.84 -25.36
C LEU A 498 7.11 4.63 -25.97
N CYS A 499 6.20 4.89 -26.91
CA CYS A 499 5.44 3.82 -27.58
C CYS A 499 6.38 2.83 -28.29
N LYS A 500 6.16 1.56 -28.02
CA LYS A 500 6.92 0.48 -28.65
C LYS A 500 6.49 0.29 -30.11
N LEU A 501 7.47 0.25 -31.03
CA LEU A 501 7.19 0.06 -32.46
C LEU A 501 6.83 -1.39 -32.79
N GLY A 502 6.03 -1.57 -33.82
CA GLY A 502 5.62 -2.89 -34.34
C GLY A 502 4.27 -3.37 -33.84
N GLY A 503 3.50 -2.51 -33.16
CA GLY A 503 2.13 -2.77 -32.71
C GLY A 503 2.03 -3.48 -31.36
N PHE A 504 0.84 -3.66 -30.85
CA PHE A 504 0.52 -4.08 -29.51
C PHE A 504 -0.20 -5.46 -29.47
N PRO A 505 -0.11 -6.21 -28.33
CA PRO A 505 0.88 -6.02 -27.28
C PRO A 505 2.31 -6.09 -27.83
N ALA A 506 3.24 -5.36 -27.21
CA ALA A 506 4.58 -5.15 -27.81
C ALA A 506 5.42 -6.43 -27.94
N GLY A 507 6.32 -6.41 -28.90
CA GLY A 507 7.42 -7.36 -29.03
C GLY A 507 6.99 -8.82 -29.03
N ARG A 508 7.59 -9.61 -28.14
CA ARG A 508 7.36 -11.05 -27.95
C ARG A 508 5.94 -11.39 -27.49
N LEU A 509 5.27 -10.45 -26.83
CA LEU A 509 3.95 -10.69 -26.25
C LEU A 509 2.90 -10.97 -27.30
N LYS A 510 3.06 -10.48 -28.55
CA LYS A 510 2.14 -10.86 -29.67
C LYS A 510 2.15 -12.37 -29.92
N GLU A 511 3.29 -13.01 -29.85
CA GLU A 511 3.38 -14.46 -30.02
C GLU A 511 2.88 -15.20 -28.78
N VAL A 512 3.23 -14.70 -27.58
CA VAL A 512 2.82 -15.29 -26.31
C VAL A 512 1.29 -15.29 -26.18
N PHE A 513 0.62 -14.16 -26.47
CA PHE A 513 -0.85 -14.06 -26.41
C PHE A 513 -1.54 -14.57 -27.69
N GLY A 514 -0.80 -14.72 -28.80
CA GLY A 514 -1.35 -15.10 -30.10
C GLY A 514 -2.36 -14.08 -30.64
N VAL A 515 -2.16 -12.80 -30.36
CA VAL A 515 -3.02 -11.68 -30.79
C VAL A 515 -2.20 -10.45 -31.20
N TRP A 516 -2.83 -9.57 -31.97
CA TRP A 516 -2.36 -8.20 -32.17
C TRP A 516 -3.55 -7.23 -32.15
N CYS A 517 -3.33 -6.02 -31.68
CA CYS A 517 -4.32 -4.96 -31.58
C CYS A 517 -4.20 -4.04 -32.79
N GLU A 518 -5.32 -3.79 -33.47
CA GLU A 518 -5.42 -2.86 -34.60
C GLU A 518 -5.67 -1.44 -34.13
N GLU A 519 -6.65 -1.27 -33.26
CA GLU A 519 -7.07 0.01 -32.71
C GLU A 519 -7.57 -0.18 -31.27
N THR A 520 -7.66 0.91 -30.52
CA THR A 520 -8.32 0.94 -29.21
C THR A 520 -9.46 1.95 -29.26
N ASP A 521 -10.66 1.52 -28.88
CA ASP A 521 -11.85 2.34 -28.86
C ASP A 521 -12.22 2.82 -27.47
N SER A 522 -12.81 4.02 -27.41
CA SER A 522 -13.33 4.67 -26.20
C SER A 522 -14.83 4.63 -26.15
N ILE A 523 -15.38 4.00 -25.13
CA ILE A 523 -16.81 3.78 -24.98
C ILE A 523 -17.41 4.88 -24.09
N PRO A 524 -18.39 5.66 -24.57
CA PRO A 524 -19.12 6.63 -23.77
C PRO A 524 -19.82 5.97 -22.58
N GLU A 525 -19.86 6.66 -21.43
CA GLU A 525 -20.43 6.11 -20.21
C GLU A 525 -21.93 5.77 -20.33
N ASP A 526 -22.66 6.59 -21.07
CA ASP A 526 -24.11 6.47 -21.30
C ASP A 526 -24.48 5.50 -22.44
N LEU A 527 -23.49 4.95 -23.14
CA LEU A 527 -23.70 4.06 -24.28
C LEU A 527 -22.73 2.87 -24.26
N PRO A 528 -22.83 1.97 -23.25
CA PRO A 528 -21.93 0.83 -23.13
C PRO A 528 -22.02 -0.12 -24.33
N GLY A 529 -20.86 -0.62 -24.76
CA GLY A 529 -20.77 -1.67 -25.77
C GLY A 529 -21.22 -3.03 -25.20
N LYS A 530 -21.16 -4.08 -26.04
CA LYS A 530 -21.53 -5.45 -25.66
C LYS A 530 -20.47 -6.45 -26.10
N ALA A 531 -20.17 -7.40 -25.25
CA ALA A 531 -19.32 -8.56 -25.50
C ALA A 531 -20.02 -9.84 -25.04
N GLU A 532 -19.67 -10.97 -25.64
CA GLU A 532 -20.13 -12.29 -25.20
C GLU A 532 -18.92 -13.16 -24.84
N PHE A 533 -19.00 -13.82 -23.70
CA PHE A 533 -18.01 -14.76 -23.23
C PHE A 533 -18.71 -15.94 -22.55
N ASN A 534 -18.35 -17.16 -22.91
CA ASN A 534 -18.97 -18.40 -22.39
C ASN A 534 -20.51 -18.41 -22.46
N GLY A 535 -21.12 -17.80 -23.50
CA GLY A 535 -22.55 -17.73 -23.69
C GLY A 535 -23.28 -16.69 -22.81
N LYS A 536 -22.58 -15.93 -21.98
CA LYS A 536 -23.11 -14.80 -21.19
C LYS A 536 -22.73 -13.48 -21.86
N SER A 537 -23.64 -12.50 -21.80
CA SER A 537 -23.39 -11.14 -22.32
C SER A 537 -22.91 -10.20 -21.23
N TYR A 538 -21.93 -9.37 -21.58
CA TYR A 538 -21.31 -8.37 -20.70
C TYR A 538 -21.34 -7.00 -21.34
N GLU A 539 -21.39 -5.96 -20.52
CA GLU A 539 -21.16 -4.60 -20.99
C GLU A 539 -19.68 -4.37 -21.24
N VAL A 540 -19.38 -3.57 -22.26
CA VAL A 540 -18.04 -3.02 -22.52
C VAL A 540 -18.06 -1.57 -22.07
N ASN A 541 -17.29 -1.24 -21.04
CA ASN A 541 -17.27 0.06 -20.40
C ASN A 541 -15.96 0.80 -20.69
N HIS A 542 -16.03 2.07 -21.01
CA HIS A 542 -14.94 3.03 -21.10
C HIS A 542 -13.87 2.79 -22.17
N ILE A 543 -13.40 1.53 -22.38
CA ILE A 543 -12.30 1.23 -23.29
C ILE A 543 -12.30 -0.23 -23.72
N CYS A 544 -11.91 -0.47 -24.99
CA CYS A 544 -11.64 -1.81 -25.50
C CYS A 544 -10.60 -1.79 -26.62
N ASP A 545 -9.83 -2.88 -26.74
CA ASP A 545 -8.92 -3.11 -27.85
C ASP A 545 -9.61 -3.92 -28.95
N ILE A 546 -9.49 -3.48 -30.19
CA ILE A 546 -9.95 -4.20 -31.38
C ILE A 546 -8.80 -5.14 -31.79
N ILE A 547 -8.92 -6.40 -31.40
CA ILE A 547 -7.85 -7.38 -31.58
C ILE A 547 -8.15 -8.40 -32.67
N HIS A 548 -7.06 -8.91 -33.28
CA HIS A 548 -7.08 -10.04 -34.18
C HIS A 548 -6.37 -11.24 -33.55
N ALA A 549 -7.02 -12.40 -33.63
CA ALA A 549 -6.38 -13.64 -33.21
C ALA A 549 -5.37 -14.11 -34.27
N ASN A 550 -4.13 -14.36 -33.85
CA ASN A 550 -3.05 -14.93 -34.64
C ASN A 550 -2.54 -16.22 -33.96
N GLY A 551 -3.37 -17.26 -34.06
CA GLY A 551 -3.12 -18.55 -33.41
C GLY A 551 -3.90 -18.76 -32.11
N ALA A 552 -4.30 -17.72 -31.41
CA ALA A 552 -5.07 -17.84 -30.19
C ALA A 552 -6.50 -18.38 -30.43
N LYS A 553 -6.98 -19.21 -29.53
CA LYS A 553 -8.36 -19.65 -29.46
C LYS A 553 -9.24 -18.49 -28.98
N ILE A 554 -10.33 -18.22 -29.70
CA ILE A 554 -11.28 -17.18 -29.33
C ILE A 554 -12.27 -17.75 -28.32
N LEU A 555 -12.35 -17.11 -27.14
CA LEU A 555 -13.27 -17.45 -26.06
C LEU A 555 -14.46 -16.48 -26.01
N GLY A 556 -14.28 -15.24 -26.47
CA GLY A 556 -15.32 -14.21 -26.48
C GLY A 556 -15.27 -13.32 -27.72
N ARG A 557 -16.40 -12.70 -28.06
CA ARG A 557 -16.52 -11.78 -29.20
C ARG A 557 -17.35 -10.55 -28.85
N TYR A 558 -17.01 -9.41 -29.47
CA TYR A 558 -17.86 -8.21 -29.43
C TYR A 558 -19.21 -8.47 -30.10
N LYS A 559 -20.26 -7.82 -29.59
CA LYS A 559 -21.63 -7.93 -30.07
C LYS A 559 -22.27 -6.59 -30.47
N SER A 560 -21.55 -5.52 -30.35
CA SER A 560 -21.99 -4.17 -30.74
C SER A 560 -20.90 -3.48 -31.54
N ASP A 561 -21.28 -2.35 -32.13
CA ASP A 561 -20.45 -1.49 -32.96
C ASP A 561 -19.96 -2.13 -34.28
N PHE A 562 -19.13 -1.40 -35.05
CA PHE A 562 -18.62 -1.86 -36.36
C PHE A 562 -17.69 -3.08 -36.25
N TYR A 563 -17.08 -3.31 -35.10
CA TYR A 563 -16.22 -4.47 -34.78
C TYR A 563 -17.01 -5.66 -34.19
N SER A 564 -18.33 -5.66 -34.27
CA SER A 564 -19.17 -6.80 -33.86
C SER A 564 -18.72 -8.09 -34.54
N GLY A 565 -18.53 -9.15 -33.76
CA GLY A 565 -18.00 -10.44 -34.21
C GLY A 565 -16.50 -10.59 -34.11
N MET A 566 -15.73 -9.52 -33.87
CA MET A 566 -14.29 -9.59 -33.63
C MET A 566 -13.99 -10.18 -32.25
N PRO A 567 -12.80 -10.80 -32.07
CA PRO A 567 -12.40 -11.36 -30.79
C PRO A 567 -12.32 -10.29 -29.67
N CYS A 568 -12.71 -10.64 -28.45
CA CYS A 568 -12.53 -9.78 -27.29
C CYS A 568 -11.94 -10.52 -26.07
N VAL A 569 -12.00 -11.86 -26.07
CA VAL A 569 -11.34 -12.72 -25.08
C VAL A 569 -10.67 -13.86 -25.80
N THR A 570 -9.38 -14.12 -25.52
CA THR A 570 -8.63 -15.20 -26.16
C THR A 570 -7.83 -16.02 -25.18
N GLU A 571 -7.50 -17.26 -25.55
CA GLU A 571 -6.59 -18.18 -24.89
C GLU A 571 -5.55 -18.64 -25.92
N ASN A 572 -4.27 -18.51 -25.60
CA ASN A 572 -3.19 -19.07 -26.41
C ASN A 572 -2.40 -20.10 -25.60
N THR A 573 -2.02 -21.19 -26.24
CA THR A 573 -1.07 -22.15 -25.65
C THR A 573 0.32 -21.80 -26.13
N TYR A 574 1.21 -21.46 -25.20
CA TYR A 574 2.59 -21.13 -25.52
C TYR A 574 3.55 -21.96 -24.64
N GLY A 575 4.37 -22.79 -25.29
CA GLY A 575 5.17 -23.78 -24.54
C GLY A 575 4.29 -24.77 -23.79
N LYS A 576 4.42 -24.81 -22.46
CA LYS A 576 3.63 -25.68 -21.57
C LYS A 576 2.46 -24.96 -20.91
N GLY A 577 2.43 -23.63 -20.98
CA GLY A 577 1.46 -22.80 -20.26
C GLY A 577 0.42 -22.16 -21.16
N LYS A 578 -0.33 -21.26 -20.59
CA LYS A 578 -1.42 -20.54 -21.23
C LYS A 578 -1.34 -19.04 -21.02
N ALA A 579 -1.59 -18.30 -22.09
CA ALA A 579 -1.71 -16.85 -22.05
C ALA A 579 -3.14 -16.43 -22.44
N TYR A 580 -3.73 -15.55 -21.64
CA TYR A 580 -5.08 -15.05 -21.85
C TYR A 580 -5.04 -13.54 -22.10
N TYR A 581 -5.87 -13.07 -23.02
CA TYR A 581 -6.03 -11.63 -23.28
C TYR A 581 -7.51 -11.25 -23.18
N ALA A 582 -7.82 -10.33 -22.25
CA ALA A 582 -9.15 -9.77 -22.06
C ALA A 582 -9.16 -8.33 -22.62
N ALA A 583 -9.63 -8.16 -23.84
CA ALA A 583 -9.46 -6.95 -24.64
C ALA A 583 -10.41 -5.81 -24.26
N PHE A 584 -11.23 -5.92 -23.22
CA PHE A 584 -12.19 -4.88 -22.85
C PHE A 584 -12.29 -4.69 -21.34
N ARG A 585 -12.64 -3.48 -20.95
CA ARG A 585 -13.02 -3.18 -19.58
C ARG A 585 -14.48 -3.50 -19.35
N ASN A 586 -14.76 -4.14 -18.23
CA ASN A 586 -16.12 -4.33 -17.71
C ASN A 586 -16.12 -3.96 -16.21
N ASP A 587 -17.10 -3.18 -15.79
CA ASP A 587 -17.18 -2.70 -14.40
C ASP A 587 -18.06 -3.63 -13.51
N ASN A 588 -18.57 -4.74 -14.06
CA ASN A 588 -19.47 -5.68 -13.39
C ASN A 588 -18.83 -7.08 -13.21
N ASP A 589 -19.52 -8.13 -13.66
CA ASP A 589 -19.25 -9.53 -13.29
C ASP A 589 -18.20 -10.26 -14.15
N PHE A 590 -17.69 -9.64 -15.23
CA PHE A 590 -16.80 -10.33 -16.16
C PHE A 590 -15.53 -10.88 -15.49
N ALA A 591 -14.88 -10.08 -14.64
CA ALA A 591 -13.67 -10.53 -13.95
C ALA A 591 -13.96 -11.72 -13.03
N ASP A 592 -15.13 -11.77 -12.38
CA ASP A 592 -15.53 -12.88 -11.49
C ASP A 592 -15.73 -14.18 -12.29
N ASP A 593 -16.50 -14.13 -13.37
CA ASP A 593 -16.76 -15.29 -14.25
C ASP A 593 -15.49 -15.76 -14.99
N PHE A 594 -14.63 -14.83 -15.39
CA PHE A 594 -13.35 -15.15 -16.03
C PHE A 594 -12.39 -15.84 -15.05
N CYS A 595 -12.25 -15.32 -13.84
CA CYS A 595 -11.39 -15.92 -12.80
C CYS A 595 -11.94 -17.29 -12.36
N GLU A 596 -13.26 -17.49 -12.31
CA GLU A 596 -13.82 -18.82 -12.04
C GLU A 596 -13.41 -19.84 -13.13
N MET A 597 -13.44 -19.45 -14.40
CA MET A 597 -12.92 -20.29 -15.49
C MET A 597 -11.42 -20.56 -15.31
N LEU A 598 -10.63 -19.54 -14.98
CA LEU A 598 -9.18 -19.63 -14.80
C LEU A 598 -8.82 -20.58 -13.65
N ILE A 599 -9.49 -20.47 -12.49
CA ILE A 599 -9.32 -21.30 -11.31
C ILE A 599 -9.57 -22.79 -11.68
N LYS A 600 -10.69 -23.08 -12.35
CA LYS A 600 -11.04 -24.42 -12.79
C LYS A 600 -10.03 -24.98 -13.81
N ALA A 601 -9.59 -24.16 -14.77
CA ALA A 601 -8.65 -24.58 -15.83
C ALA A 601 -7.24 -24.86 -15.34
N ASN A 602 -6.81 -24.25 -14.24
CA ASN A 602 -5.45 -24.38 -13.68
C ASN A 602 -5.42 -25.07 -12.31
N THR A 603 -6.56 -25.64 -11.88
CA THR A 603 -6.70 -26.41 -10.63
C THR A 603 -6.14 -25.62 -9.42
N VAL A 604 -6.50 -24.34 -9.34
CA VAL A 604 -6.13 -23.50 -8.20
C VAL A 604 -7.08 -23.79 -7.05
N GLU A 605 -6.55 -24.28 -5.94
CA GLU A 605 -7.34 -24.67 -4.78
C GLU A 605 -7.47 -23.53 -3.77
N PRO A 606 -8.60 -23.41 -3.04
CA PRO A 606 -8.75 -22.47 -1.93
C PRO A 606 -7.85 -22.84 -0.77
N ASP A 607 -7.57 -21.89 0.12
CA ASP A 607 -6.75 -22.05 1.33
C ASP A 607 -7.29 -23.12 2.30
N ALA A 608 -8.63 -23.29 2.30
CA ALA A 608 -9.33 -24.33 3.04
C ALA A 608 -10.64 -24.71 2.32
N ASP A 609 -10.98 -26.00 2.35
CA ASP A 609 -12.23 -26.54 1.80
C ASP A 609 -13.39 -26.32 2.80
N ILE A 610 -13.87 -25.08 2.89
CA ILE A 610 -14.96 -24.66 3.76
C ILE A 610 -16.01 -23.95 2.93
N ALA A 611 -17.20 -24.53 2.84
CA ALA A 611 -18.31 -23.90 2.14
C ALA A 611 -18.84 -22.70 2.93
N HIS A 612 -19.05 -21.57 2.25
CA HIS A 612 -19.48 -20.33 2.88
C HIS A 612 -20.36 -19.48 1.96
N GLY A 613 -21.13 -18.56 2.55
CA GLY A 613 -21.96 -17.58 1.85
C GLY A 613 -21.20 -16.34 1.42
N ASN A 614 -21.87 -15.46 0.66
CA ASN A 614 -21.30 -14.19 0.22
C ASN A 614 -21.00 -13.28 1.42
N GLY A 615 -19.83 -12.66 1.40
CA GLY A 615 -19.34 -11.76 2.45
C GLY A 615 -18.63 -12.45 3.60
N VAL A 616 -18.50 -13.76 3.55
CA VAL A 616 -17.55 -14.51 4.38
C VAL A 616 -16.26 -14.67 3.61
N PHE A 617 -15.14 -14.33 4.23
CA PHE A 617 -13.81 -14.47 3.65
C PHE A 617 -12.97 -15.44 4.47
N ILE A 618 -12.19 -16.27 3.79
CA ILE A 618 -11.32 -17.29 4.38
C ILE A 618 -9.88 -16.99 4.02
N ARG A 619 -8.98 -17.09 5.01
CA ARG A 619 -7.54 -16.95 4.80
C ARG A 619 -6.80 -17.96 5.65
N LYS A 620 -5.68 -18.45 5.13
CA LYS A 620 -4.76 -19.30 5.89
C LYS A 620 -3.45 -18.55 6.14
N ARG A 621 -3.03 -18.53 7.41
CA ARG A 621 -1.71 -18.01 7.80
C ARG A 621 -1.04 -19.03 8.72
N GLY A 622 0.11 -19.57 8.30
CA GLY A 622 0.74 -20.67 8.98
C GLY A 622 -0.20 -21.87 9.04
N GLN A 623 -0.52 -22.32 10.26
CA GLN A 623 -1.46 -23.44 10.49
C GLN A 623 -2.88 -22.98 10.82
N ASN A 624 -3.12 -21.67 10.95
CA ASN A 624 -4.40 -21.13 11.35
C ASN A 624 -5.25 -20.78 10.13
N ILE A 625 -6.54 -21.12 10.19
CA ILE A 625 -7.56 -20.75 9.20
C ILE A 625 -8.45 -19.68 9.83
N TYR A 626 -8.49 -18.51 9.20
CA TYR A 626 -9.29 -17.35 9.63
C TYR A 626 -10.55 -17.27 8.77
N ILE A 627 -11.72 -17.29 9.40
CA ILE A 627 -13.02 -17.18 8.75
C ILE A 627 -13.69 -15.92 9.27
N MET A 628 -14.06 -14.98 8.40
CA MET A 628 -14.44 -13.62 8.76
C MET A 628 -15.72 -13.21 8.03
N ASN A 629 -16.77 -12.83 8.77
CA ASN A 629 -18.05 -12.39 8.21
C ASN A 629 -18.17 -10.86 8.14
N PHE A 630 -17.94 -10.29 6.98
CA PHE A 630 -18.10 -8.86 6.69
C PHE A 630 -19.50 -8.50 6.15
N ALA A 631 -20.38 -9.49 5.93
CA ALA A 631 -21.75 -9.22 5.53
C ALA A 631 -22.56 -8.48 6.60
N ASP A 632 -23.65 -7.83 6.18
CA ASP A 632 -24.61 -7.20 7.09
C ASP A 632 -25.63 -8.18 7.68
N SER A 633 -25.45 -9.50 7.45
CA SER A 633 -26.28 -10.60 7.94
C SER A 633 -25.46 -11.73 8.54
N GLU A 634 -26.08 -12.56 9.34
CA GLU A 634 -25.51 -13.83 9.75
C GLU A 634 -25.31 -14.74 8.53
N ASN A 635 -24.24 -15.54 8.54
CA ASN A 635 -23.90 -16.47 7.47
C ASN A 635 -23.66 -17.89 8.01
N GLU A 636 -24.19 -18.90 7.32
CA GLU A 636 -23.87 -20.30 7.55
C GLU A 636 -22.56 -20.65 6.85
N ILE A 637 -21.68 -21.36 7.56
CA ILE A 637 -20.51 -22.04 7.01
C ILE A 637 -20.62 -23.53 7.27
N ILE A 638 -19.91 -24.33 6.46
CA ILE A 638 -19.89 -25.79 6.62
C ILE A 638 -18.45 -26.24 6.79
N LEU A 639 -18.12 -26.72 7.99
CA LEU A 639 -16.81 -27.29 8.32
C LEU A 639 -16.81 -28.77 7.93
N ASN A 640 -15.97 -29.17 6.99
CA ASN A 640 -15.93 -30.52 6.44
C ASN A 640 -15.20 -31.53 7.36
N GLU A 641 -14.47 -31.04 8.35
CA GLU A 641 -13.76 -31.85 9.36
C GLU A 641 -13.84 -31.19 10.73
N GLU A 642 -13.31 -31.82 11.75
CA GLU A 642 -13.25 -31.29 13.11
C GLU A 642 -12.14 -30.25 13.23
N TYR A 643 -12.49 -29.04 13.67
CA TYR A 643 -11.56 -27.94 13.94
C TYR A 643 -11.71 -27.44 15.36
N THR A 644 -10.62 -27.04 15.97
CA THR A 644 -10.65 -26.35 17.27
C THR A 644 -10.54 -24.83 17.07
N ASP A 645 -11.54 -24.08 17.55
CA ASP A 645 -11.48 -22.62 17.56
C ASP A 645 -10.51 -22.13 18.65
N ILE A 646 -9.47 -21.42 18.23
CA ILE A 646 -8.40 -20.91 19.11
C ILE A 646 -8.96 -19.92 20.13
N MET A 647 -10.01 -19.15 19.77
CA MET A 647 -10.59 -18.13 20.64
C MET A 647 -11.33 -18.74 21.83
N THR A 648 -12.06 -19.81 21.60
CA THR A 648 -12.93 -20.43 22.61
C THR A 648 -12.45 -21.78 23.16
N GLY A 649 -11.52 -22.45 22.42
CA GLY A 649 -11.08 -23.82 22.70
C GLY A 649 -12.14 -24.89 22.40
N LYS A 650 -13.23 -24.54 21.74
CA LYS A 650 -14.29 -25.49 21.35
C LYS A 650 -13.92 -26.16 20.04
N THR A 651 -14.29 -27.43 19.93
CA THR A 651 -14.21 -28.19 18.69
C THR A 651 -15.57 -28.20 18.01
N ASP A 652 -15.58 -27.82 16.74
CA ASP A 652 -16.78 -27.74 15.91
C ASP A 652 -16.57 -28.51 14.60
N CYS A 653 -17.69 -29.04 14.05
CA CYS A 653 -17.76 -29.72 12.77
C CYS A 653 -19.15 -29.53 12.18
N GLY A 654 -19.27 -29.52 10.85
CA GLY A 654 -20.55 -29.37 10.16
C GLY A 654 -21.03 -27.91 10.09
N LYS A 655 -22.34 -27.69 10.23
CA LYS A 655 -22.94 -26.37 10.06
C LYS A 655 -22.74 -25.48 11.27
N THR A 656 -22.15 -24.32 11.04
CA THR A 656 -21.89 -23.29 12.07
C THR A 656 -22.38 -21.94 11.58
N MET A 657 -23.02 -21.16 12.45
CA MET A 657 -23.51 -19.81 12.15
C MET A 657 -22.50 -18.77 12.61
N LEU A 658 -22.10 -17.90 11.70
CA LEU A 658 -21.26 -16.73 11.97
C LEU A 658 -22.15 -15.48 12.12
N PRO A 659 -22.18 -14.83 13.28
CA PRO A 659 -22.91 -13.59 13.44
C PRO A 659 -22.34 -12.46 12.59
N VAL A 660 -23.07 -11.35 12.47
CA VAL A 660 -22.57 -10.11 11.86
C VAL A 660 -21.29 -9.65 12.57
N CYS A 661 -20.24 -9.35 11.82
CA CYS A 661 -18.89 -9.08 12.32
C CYS A 661 -18.30 -10.24 13.15
N GLY A 662 -18.82 -11.46 13.01
CA GLY A 662 -18.28 -12.64 13.66
C GLY A 662 -17.09 -13.21 12.91
N TYR A 663 -16.24 -13.93 13.64
CA TYR A 663 -15.12 -14.65 13.07
C TYR A 663 -14.84 -15.96 13.83
N LEU A 664 -14.15 -16.87 13.19
CA LEU A 664 -13.54 -18.07 13.78
C LEU A 664 -12.07 -18.15 13.39
N ILE A 665 -11.25 -18.65 14.29
CA ILE A 665 -9.84 -18.92 14.02
C ILE A 665 -9.56 -20.37 14.37
N LEU A 666 -9.45 -21.19 13.34
CA LEU A 666 -9.43 -22.65 13.43
C LEU A 666 -8.02 -23.22 13.29
N LYS A 667 -7.81 -24.32 14.00
CA LYS A 667 -6.58 -25.12 13.92
C LYS A 667 -6.91 -26.59 13.81
#